data_e4c5d0c0d224c61947fefb492a5d830c
#
_entry.id   e4c5d0c0d224c61947fefb492a5d830c
#
_cell.length_a   1.000
_cell.length_b   1.000
_cell.length_c   1.000
_cell.angle_alpha   90.00
_cell.angle_beta   90.00
_cell.angle_gamma   90.00
#
_symmetry.space_group_name_H-M   'P 1'
#
loop_
_entity.id
_entity.type
_entity.pdbx_description
1 polymer ?
#
loop_
_entity_poly.entity_id
_entity_poly.type
_entity_poly.pdbx_seq_one_letter_code
_entity_poly.pdbx_strand_id
1 'polypeptide(L)'
;MPKTLLKNLSLIILFFGYSSFARAQKPNAGFRYEIKRATSEIKVDGEANEAAWKDAETAGDFYQVLPMDTSMAAVRTDVKLSYDDKNIYVLFINHDTLSGSYMVESMRRDFSFSKNDNDLLFIDTFNDLTTGYSFGSNAKGGQWDGLMSSGSSIDLSWDNKWQSEAKYYGDYWIWEAAIPFKTIRYKKDVTTWGINFSRNDLKSTEKSAWTPIPRQFPTASLAYTGDLVWDRPPPAPGLNISLIPYLNVGRSVNFENNSSAEINRNIGFDAKIGLTSSMNLDLTVNPDFSQVDVDVQVTNLDRFELFFPERRQFFLENGDIFNNFGFTTIRPFFSRRIGLNAPIYYGGKLSGKVNQNWRIGAMAMQTGRNSTNEDPGSLYNVFSIQRRVFKRSYISGIFVNRDLIGQPVSSDGLISSYNRTAGLEYNLASEDNKWAGKAFYIKTFSPFETQNNNIIAGNLARTTKKWQVALQVESVGQDVQANEVGYVKRTNYIRANPEISYLFFPRSGPVLSHGPNLVLSQYFSQQEYQTFEYLHMLNYGVTFKDRSVLRMWGAIDYVKPQQGFDPTNFANEKIAAGTEHYWEAAGFEYDSKPQSVLTYAVSTRFGGYYADGNRMRLEAEVGYRFQPFVSILMRANYNEINFQDDKRLPEGLKNTQHKLWLFGPRIDVTLSNKLFFTNFLQYNQQNNNVNLNTRLQWRYSPASDLFLVYTDNYLAENFNVRNRAIVLKFTYWWNL
;
A
#
# COMPACT_ATOMS: atom_id res chain seq x y z
N MET A 1 20.06 -36.08 2.09
CA MET A 1 18.66 -35.65 1.81
C MET A 1 18.48 -34.34 1.03
N PRO A 2 19.45 -33.40 0.89
CA PRO A 2 19.16 -32.09 0.28
C PRO A 2 19.12 -32.09 -1.26
N LYS A 3 19.95 -32.86 -1.96
CA LYS A 3 19.92 -32.89 -3.44
C LYS A 3 18.64 -33.54 -4.01
N THR A 4 17.99 -34.41 -3.25
CA THR A 4 16.71 -35.00 -3.59
C THR A 4 15.54 -34.04 -3.39
N LEU A 5 15.60 -33.18 -2.40
CA LEU A 5 14.56 -32.16 -2.16
C LEU A 5 14.51 -31.12 -3.29
N LEU A 6 15.68 -30.62 -3.77
CA LEU A 6 15.75 -29.69 -4.90
C LEU A 6 15.31 -30.35 -6.22
N LYS A 7 15.68 -31.62 -6.46
CA LYS A 7 15.20 -32.38 -7.62
C LYS A 7 13.68 -32.63 -7.57
N ASN A 8 13.14 -32.90 -6.39
CA ASN A 8 11.70 -33.09 -6.21
C ASN A 8 10.92 -31.77 -6.27
N LEU A 9 11.51 -30.66 -5.85
CA LEU A 9 10.93 -29.31 -6.04
C LEU A 9 10.86 -28.94 -7.52
N SER A 10 11.89 -29.25 -8.31
CA SER A 10 11.90 -29.06 -9.77
C SER A 10 10.84 -29.93 -10.48
N LEU A 11 10.59 -31.14 -9.99
CA LEU A 11 9.53 -32.02 -10.52
C LEU A 11 8.13 -31.54 -10.12
N ILE A 12 7.95 -30.96 -8.93
CA ILE A 12 6.65 -30.40 -8.50
C ILE A 12 6.30 -29.17 -9.35
N ILE A 13 7.27 -28.34 -9.69
CA ILE A 13 7.07 -27.18 -10.59
C ILE A 13 6.74 -27.64 -12.02
N LEU A 14 7.32 -28.76 -12.49
CA LEU A 14 7.03 -29.34 -13.81
C LEU A 14 5.67 -30.08 -13.85
N PHE A 15 5.23 -30.70 -12.75
CA PHE A 15 3.95 -31.43 -12.70
C PHE A 15 2.72 -30.52 -12.70
N PHE A 16 2.84 -29.26 -12.20
CA PHE A 16 1.79 -28.27 -12.23
C PHE A 16 1.66 -27.55 -13.61
N GLY A 17 2.60 -27.73 -14.52
CA GLY A 17 2.58 -27.17 -15.88
C GLY A 17 1.62 -27.85 -16.86
N TYR A 18 1.02 -28.98 -16.53
CA TYR A 18 0.17 -29.78 -17.43
C TYR A 18 -1.32 -29.80 -17.04
N SER A 19 -1.84 -28.77 -16.41
CA SER A 19 -3.29 -28.62 -16.30
C SER A 19 -3.82 -27.98 -17.59
N SER A 20 -4.63 -28.72 -18.34
CA SER A 20 -5.33 -28.31 -19.54
C SER A 20 -5.91 -26.89 -19.39
N PHE A 21 -5.33 -25.92 -20.10
CA PHE A 21 -5.89 -24.60 -20.28
C PHE A 21 -7.14 -24.71 -21.17
N ALA A 22 -8.28 -25.11 -20.61
CA ALA A 22 -9.55 -24.81 -21.23
C ALA A 22 -9.61 -23.30 -21.43
N ARG A 23 -10.00 -22.83 -22.61
CA ARG A 23 -10.30 -21.41 -22.85
C ARG A 23 -11.50 -21.03 -21.98
N ALA A 24 -11.26 -20.65 -20.74
CA ALA A 24 -12.29 -20.12 -19.87
C ALA A 24 -12.64 -18.72 -20.36
N GLN A 25 -13.91 -18.47 -20.58
CA GLN A 25 -14.46 -17.15 -20.84
C GLN A 25 -14.38 -16.31 -19.56
N LYS A 26 -14.22 -14.98 -19.67
CA LYS A 26 -14.33 -14.04 -18.54
C LYS A 26 -15.59 -14.37 -17.72
N PRO A 27 -15.51 -14.53 -16.38
CA PRO A 27 -16.65 -15.03 -15.58
C PRO A 27 -17.94 -14.26 -15.78
N ASN A 28 -17.85 -12.93 -15.94
CA ASN A 28 -19.01 -12.03 -16.06
C ASN A 28 -19.18 -11.44 -17.48
N ALA A 29 -18.75 -12.12 -18.53
CA ALA A 29 -18.88 -11.64 -19.91
C ALA A 29 -20.34 -11.44 -20.38
N GLY A 30 -21.33 -11.98 -19.65
CA GLY A 30 -22.73 -11.76 -19.91
C GLY A 30 -23.29 -10.43 -19.37
N PHE A 31 -22.56 -9.77 -18.47
CA PHE A 31 -22.89 -8.44 -17.96
C PHE A 31 -22.37 -7.38 -18.93
N ARG A 32 -23.28 -6.66 -19.54
CA ARG A 32 -22.96 -5.67 -20.56
C ARG A 32 -23.70 -4.38 -20.28
N TYR A 33 -23.02 -3.25 -20.37
CA TYR A 33 -23.58 -1.90 -20.27
C TYR A 33 -23.24 -1.11 -21.52
N GLU A 34 -24.24 -0.55 -22.20
CA GLU A 34 -24.05 0.27 -23.40
C GLU A 34 -24.00 1.75 -23.02
N ILE A 35 -22.81 2.34 -23.06
CA ILE A 35 -22.66 3.77 -22.83
C ILE A 35 -23.00 4.56 -24.10
N LYS A 36 -23.88 5.55 -23.95
CA LYS A 36 -24.33 6.42 -25.04
C LYS A 36 -23.88 7.86 -24.81
N ARG A 37 -23.67 8.56 -25.92
CA ARG A 37 -23.37 9.99 -25.89
C ARG A 37 -24.55 10.77 -25.29
N ALA A 38 -24.25 11.73 -24.41
CA ALA A 38 -25.23 12.60 -23.79
C ALA A 38 -26.00 13.42 -24.84
N THR A 39 -27.33 13.43 -24.70
CA THR A 39 -28.24 14.17 -25.58
C THR A 39 -28.44 15.63 -25.14
N SER A 40 -28.03 15.96 -23.90
CA SER A 40 -28.04 17.29 -23.30
C SER A 40 -26.81 17.50 -22.43
N GLU A 41 -26.51 18.73 -22.11
CA GLU A 41 -25.45 19.05 -21.14
C GLU A 41 -25.79 18.44 -19.77
N ILE A 42 -24.80 17.86 -19.13
CA ILE A 42 -24.89 17.32 -17.77
C ILE A 42 -24.12 18.24 -16.83
N LYS A 43 -24.78 18.69 -15.79
CA LYS A 43 -24.22 19.53 -14.74
C LYS A 43 -24.05 18.69 -13.48
N VAL A 44 -22.82 18.59 -13.01
CA VAL A 44 -22.50 17.83 -11.79
C VAL A 44 -22.93 18.65 -10.57
N ASP A 45 -24.15 18.45 -10.10
CA ASP A 45 -24.74 19.17 -8.95
C ASP A 45 -25.47 18.24 -7.96
N GLY A 46 -25.41 16.92 -8.20
CA GLY A 46 -26.04 15.89 -7.37
C GLY A 46 -27.54 15.77 -7.60
N GLU A 47 -28.07 16.27 -8.74
CA GLU A 47 -29.47 16.16 -9.14
C GLU A 47 -29.57 15.32 -10.43
N ALA A 48 -30.42 14.31 -10.45
CA ALA A 48 -30.64 13.46 -11.63
C ALA A 48 -31.74 14.01 -12.52
N ASN A 49 -31.74 15.29 -12.85
CA ASN A 49 -32.82 16.00 -13.54
C ASN A 49 -32.59 16.22 -15.05
N GLU A 50 -31.36 16.01 -15.56
CA GLU A 50 -31.03 16.20 -16.96
C GLU A 50 -31.66 15.15 -17.87
N ALA A 51 -32.04 15.58 -19.09
CA ALA A 51 -32.63 14.70 -20.09
C ALA A 51 -31.69 13.55 -20.47
N ALA A 52 -30.39 13.77 -20.47
CA ALA A 52 -29.37 12.76 -20.78
C ALA A 52 -29.46 11.53 -19.84
N TRP A 53 -29.82 11.71 -18.57
CA TRP A 53 -29.98 10.63 -17.62
C TRP A 53 -31.22 9.76 -17.88
N LYS A 54 -32.23 10.31 -18.57
CA LYS A 54 -33.43 9.52 -18.96
C LYS A 54 -33.10 8.54 -20.09
N ASP A 55 -32.20 8.95 -20.99
CA ASP A 55 -31.82 8.16 -22.15
C ASP A 55 -30.71 7.13 -21.84
N ALA A 56 -30.00 7.31 -20.72
CA ALA A 56 -28.92 6.43 -20.29
C ALA A 56 -29.45 5.10 -19.78
N GLU A 57 -28.77 4.01 -20.16
CA GLU A 57 -29.03 2.67 -19.63
C GLU A 57 -28.83 2.65 -18.10
N THR A 58 -29.59 1.82 -17.41
CA THR A 58 -29.48 1.65 -15.96
C THR A 58 -28.87 0.31 -15.64
N ALA A 59 -27.71 0.31 -14.96
CA ALA A 59 -27.15 -0.85 -14.29
C ALA A 59 -27.77 -0.95 -12.90
N GLY A 60 -28.68 -1.88 -12.72
CA GLY A 60 -29.35 -2.19 -11.45
C GLY A 60 -29.07 -3.64 -11.03
N ASP A 61 -29.92 -4.18 -10.16
CA ASP A 61 -29.91 -5.58 -9.75
C ASP A 61 -28.54 -6.06 -9.25
N PHE A 62 -27.98 -5.32 -8.28
CA PHE A 62 -26.67 -5.63 -7.71
C PHE A 62 -26.68 -6.96 -6.96
N TYR A 63 -25.56 -7.63 -6.97
CA TYR A 63 -25.29 -8.87 -6.22
C TYR A 63 -24.64 -8.56 -4.89
N GLN A 64 -25.10 -9.22 -3.85
CA GLN A 64 -24.50 -9.14 -2.54
C GLN A 64 -23.12 -9.84 -2.54
N VAL A 65 -22.12 -9.19 -1.98
CA VAL A 65 -20.77 -9.75 -1.75
C VAL A 65 -20.59 -10.07 -0.26
N LEU A 66 -21.10 -9.22 0.61
CA LEU A 66 -21.17 -9.41 2.05
C LEU A 66 -22.58 -9.04 2.55
N PRO A 67 -23.09 -9.76 3.54
CA PRO A 67 -22.52 -10.88 4.30
C PRO A 67 -22.47 -12.21 3.55
N MET A 68 -23.18 -12.37 2.43
CA MET A 68 -23.22 -13.60 1.65
C MET A 68 -23.13 -13.28 0.15
N ASP A 69 -22.55 -14.17 -0.65
CA ASP A 69 -22.34 -14.01 -2.09
C ASP A 69 -23.32 -14.87 -2.95
N THR A 70 -24.51 -15.12 -2.43
CA THR A 70 -25.49 -16.04 -3.04
C THR A 70 -26.84 -15.40 -3.35
N SER A 71 -27.02 -14.12 -3.08
CA SER A 71 -28.27 -13.39 -3.26
C SER A 71 -28.08 -12.06 -3.95
N MET A 72 -29.18 -11.48 -4.43
CA MET A 72 -29.22 -10.09 -4.82
C MET A 72 -29.04 -9.18 -3.60
N ALA A 73 -28.58 -7.96 -3.83
CA ALA A 73 -28.47 -6.93 -2.82
C ALA A 73 -29.85 -6.62 -2.22
N ALA A 74 -29.91 -6.45 -0.89
CA ALA A 74 -31.12 -6.02 -0.22
C ALA A 74 -31.40 -4.52 -0.38
N VAL A 75 -30.32 -3.72 -0.57
CA VAL A 75 -30.39 -2.28 -0.84
C VAL A 75 -30.23 -2.03 -2.34
N ARG A 76 -31.21 -1.33 -2.91
CA ARG A 76 -31.22 -1.01 -4.35
C ARG A 76 -30.19 0.07 -4.66
N THR A 77 -29.45 -0.14 -5.74
CA THR A 77 -28.53 0.86 -6.33
C THR A 77 -28.75 0.87 -7.83
N ASP A 78 -28.99 2.05 -8.37
CA ASP A 78 -29.13 2.27 -9.81
C ASP A 78 -27.95 3.11 -10.28
N VAL A 79 -27.25 2.65 -11.33
CA VAL A 79 -26.10 3.37 -11.89
C VAL A 79 -26.35 3.68 -13.35
N LYS A 80 -26.04 4.92 -13.75
CA LYS A 80 -26.13 5.36 -15.13
C LYS A 80 -24.80 5.99 -15.57
N LEU A 81 -24.44 5.74 -16.83
CA LEU A 81 -23.27 6.33 -17.47
C LEU A 81 -23.66 7.03 -18.77
N SER A 82 -23.02 8.14 -19.04
CA SER A 82 -23.09 8.86 -20.30
C SER A 82 -21.74 9.51 -20.61
N TYR A 83 -21.54 10.09 -21.76
CA TYR A 83 -20.30 10.79 -22.09
C TYR A 83 -20.52 11.92 -23.12
N ASP A 84 -19.60 12.87 -23.13
CA ASP A 84 -19.47 13.88 -24.18
C ASP A 84 -18.05 13.85 -24.81
N ASP A 85 -17.62 14.90 -25.44
CA ASP A 85 -16.27 14.98 -26.04
C ASP A 85 -15.15 15.15 -24.99
N LYS A 86 -15.48 15.45 -23.74
CA LYS A 86 -14.52 15.81 -22.69
C LYS A 86 -14.54 14.84 -21.52
N ASN A 87 -15.72 14.35 -21.14
CA ASN A 87 -15.94 13.64 -19.87
C ASN A 87 -16.72 12.35 -20.07
N ILE A 88 -16.47 11.40 -19.18
CA ILE A 88 -17.41 10.34 -18.81
C ILE A 88 -18.19 10.84 -17.61
N TYR A 89 -19.53 10.78 -17.68
CA TYR A 89 -20.43 11.12 -16.60
C TYR A 89 -20.93 9.87 -15.92
N VAL A 90 -21.02 9.94 -14.60
CA VAL A 90 -21.42 8.83 -13.73
C VAL A 90 -22.50 9.32 -12.80
N LEU A 91 -23.57 8.55 -12.65
CA LEU A 91 -24.66 8.81 -11.70
C LEU A 91 -24.95 7.53 -10.93
N PHE A 92 -24.85 7.59 -9.60
CA PHE A 92 -25.35 6.57 -8.69
C PHE A 92 -26.57 7.11 -7.94
N ILE A 93 -27.63 6.31 -7.87
CA ILE A 93 -28.81 6.57 -7.06
C ILE A 93 -28.90 5.44 -6.03
N ASN A 94 -28.68 5.79 -4.79
CA ASN A 94 -28.53 4.85 -3.68
C ASN A 94 -29.77 4.89 -2.79
N HIS A 95 -30.67 3.95 -2.98
CA HIS A 95 -31.90 3.85 -2.17
C HIS A 95 -31.58 3.30 -0.78
N ASP A 96 -32.34 3.74 0.21
CA ASP A 96 -32.26 3.28 1.59
C ASP A 96 -33.38 2.32 1.92
N THR A 97 -33.06 1.31 2.72
CA THR A 97 -34.05 0.40 3.34
C THR A 97 -34.17 0.63 4.84
N LEU A 98 -33.18 1.32 5.43
CA LEU A 98 -33.11 1.62 6.87
C LEU A 98 -32.98 3.12 7.08
N SER A 99 -33.74 3.66 8.04
CA SER A 99 -33.61 5.05 8.46
C SER A 99 -32.31 5.27 9.26
N GLY A 100 -31.85 6.50 9.32
CA GLY A 100 -30.68 6.90 10.09
C GLY A 100 -29.62 7.60 9.24
N SER A 101 -28.60 8.13 9.92
CA SER A 101 -27.49 8.86 9.27
C SER A 101 -26.55 7.90 8.56
N TYR A 102 -25.99 8.35 7.42
CA TYR A 102 -24.88 7.66 6.77
C TYR A 102 -23.63 7.73 7.63
N MET A 103 -22.87 6.65 7.61
CA MET A 103 -21.59 6.58 8.28
C MET A 103 -20.51 7.18 7.38
N VAL A 104 -19.99 8.33 7.76
CA VAL A 104 -18.92 9.04 7.04
C VAL A 104 -17.85 9.50 8.02
N GLU A 105 -16.68 8.88 7.95
CA GLU A 105 -15.56 9.24 8.84
C GLU A 105 -15.03 10.65 8.59
N SER A 106 -14.94 11.05 7.31
CA SER A 106 -14.37 12.32 6.89
C SER A 106 -14.77 12.65 5.45
N MET A 107 -14.80 13.94 5.12
CA MET A 107 -14.94 14.42 3.73
C MET A 107 -13.57 14.53 3.02
N ARG A 108 -12.50 14.05 3.65
CA ARG A 108 -11.17 14.01 3.05
C ARG A 108 -11.15 13.03 1.88
N ARG A 109 -10.36 13.37 0.84
CA ARG A 109 -10.10 12.47 -0.29
C ARG A 109 -9.41 11.18 0.19
N ASP A 110 -9.62 10.08 -0.54
CA ASP A 110 -9.06 8.76 -0.28
C ASP A 110 -9.43 8.21 1.11
N PHE A 111 -10.71 8.36 1.40
CA PHE A 111 -11.31 7.89 2.63
C PHE A 111 -11.16 6.37 2.83
N SER A 112 -11.23 5.89 4.07
CA SER A 112 -11.22 4.47 4.35
C SER A 112 -12.52 3.81 3.87
N PHE A 113 -12.41 2.89 2.90
CA PHE A 113 -13.56 2.16 2.33
C PHE A 113 -14.46 1.52 3.40
N SER A 114 -13.86 0.83 4.37
CA SER A 114 -14.59 0.07 5.40
C SER A 114 -15.30 0.92 6.44
N LYS A 115 -14.97 2.22 6.51
CA LYS A 115 -15.47 3.15 7.54
C LYS A 115 -16.47 4.18 7.01
N ASN A 116 -16.83 4.09 5.74
CA ASN A 116 -17.71 5.05 5.07
C ASN A 116 -18.79 4.34 4.27
N ASP A 117 -20.03 4.88 4.28
CA ASP A 117 -21.00 4.60 3.24
C ASP A 117 -20.47 5.19 1.94
N ASN A 118 -20.28 4.37 0.92
CA ASN A 118 -19.59 4.79 -0.30
C ASN A 118 -19.95 3.97 -1.54
N ASP A 119 -19.73 4.59 -2.69
CA ASP A 119 -19.78 4.00 -4.00
C ASP A 119 -18.44 4.02 -4.67
N LEU A 120 -18.13 2.96 -5.41
CA LEU A 120 -16.92 2.86 -6.23
C LEU A 120 -17.27 2.38 -7.63
N LEU A 121 -16.63 3.02 -8.61
CA LEU A 121 -16.55 2.63 -9.99
C LEU A 121 -15.17 2.06 -10.29
N PHE A 122 -15.10 0.91 -10.98
CA PHE A 122 -13.86 0.29 -11.45
C PHE A 122 -13.90 0.22 -12.98
N ILE A 123 -12.86 0.73 -13.64
CA ILE A 123 -12.76 0.77 -15.10
C ILE A 123 -11.44 0.16 -15.56
N ASP A 124 -11.51 -0.88 -16.39
CA ASP A 124 -10.37 -1.45 -17.12
C ASP A 124 -10.41 -0.95 -18.56
N THR A 125 -9.74 0.16 -18.82
CA THR A 125 -9.75 0.87 -20.10
C THR A 125 -9.01 0.12 -21.24
N PHE A 126 -8.19 -0.87 -20.90
CA PHE A 126 -7.48 -1.72 -21.86
C PHE A 126 -8.11 -3.10 -22.00
N ASN A 127 -9.11 -3.42 -21.19
CA ASN A 127 -9.74 -4.74 -21.07
C ASN A 127 -8.71 -5.87 -20.94
N ASP A 128 -7.73 -5.64 -20.05
CA ASP A 128 -6.61 -6.57 -19.83
C ASP A 128 -6.67 -7.31 -18.50
N LEU A 129 -7.66 -7.00 -17.67
CA LEU A 129 -7.93 -7.59 -16.35
C LEU A 129 -6.79 -7.42 -15.34
N THR A 130 -5.85 -6.54 -15.62
CA THR A 130 -4.64 -6.33 -14.79
C THR A 130 -4.44 -4.92 -14.33
N THR A 131 -4.84 -3.92 -15.14
CA THR A 131 -4.69 -2.50 -14.83
C THR A 131 -5.98 -1.75 -15.09
N GLY A 132 -6.24 -0.71 -14.31
CA GLY A 132 -7.47 0.08 -14.44
C GLY A 132 -7.46 1.31 -13.54
N TYR A 133 -8.62 1.90 -13.38
CA TYR A 133 -8.87 3.06 -12.54
C TYR A 133 -10.04 2.78 -11.61
N SER A 134 -9.97 3.34 -10.41
CA SER A 134 -11.08 3.39 -9.47
C SER A 134 -11.45 4.83 -9.19
N PHE A 135 -12.73 5.14 -9.20
CA PHE A 135 -13.29 6.43 -8.79
C PHE A 135 -14.44 6.19 -7.84
N GLY A 136 -14.68 7.11 -6.92
CA GLY A 136 -15.78 6.94 -5.98
C GLY A 136 -16.03 8.15 -5.11
N SER A 137 -17.10 8.05 -4.33
CA SER A 137 -17.46 9.05 -3.33
C SER A 137 -18.05 8.40 -2.10
N ASN A 138 -17.86 9.01 -0.95
CA ASN A 138 -18.69 8.70 0.21
C ASN A 138 -19.98 9.56 0.19
N ALA A 139 -20.94 9.22 1.02
CA ALA A 139 -22.24 9.88 1.09
C ALA A 139 -22.20 11.37 1.49
N LYS A 140 -21.03 11.97 1.73
CA LYS A 140 -20.81 13.39 2.03
C LYS A 140 -19.87 14.08 1.03
N GLY A 141 -19.61 13.44 -0.13
CA GLY A 141 -18.83 14.02 -1.22
C GLY A 141 -17.30 13.94 -1.04
N GLY A 142 -16.81 13.16 -0.08
CA GLY A 142 -15.39 12.83 -0.03
C GLY A 142 -15.03 12.01 -1.27
N GLN A 143 -14.09 12.48 -2.08
CA GLN A 143 -13.65 11.81 -3.30
C GLN A 143 -12.72 10.63 -3.00
N TRP A 144 -12.75 9.65 -3.89
CA TRP A 144 -11.84 8.52 -3.95
C TRP A 144 -11.39 8.33 -5.38
N ASP A 145 -10.08 8.24 -5.61
CA ASP A 145 -9.55 7.79 -6.88
C ASP A 145 -8.25 7.01 -6.68
N GLY A 146 -7.99 6.11 -7.60
CA GLY A 146 -6.81 5.25 -7.51
C GLY A 146 -6.48 4.56 -8.81
N LEU A 147 -5.19 4.27 -8.95
CA LEU A 147 -4.67 3.47 -10.05
C LEU A 147 -4.71 1.98 -9.66
N MET A 148 -5.31 1.16 -10.51
CA MET A 148 -5.40 -0.27 -10.27
C MET A 148 -4.25 -1.01 -10.96
N SER A 149 -3.65 -1.96 -10.23
CA SER A 149 -2.59 -2.85 -10.73
C SER A 149 -2.79 -4.28 -10.23
N SER A 150 -2.09 -5.23 -10.84
CA SER A 150 -2.16 -6.66 -10.48
C SER A 150 -3.58 -7.22 -10.42
N GLY A 151 -4.53 -6.57 -11.10
CA GLY A 151 -5.92 -7.00 -11.24
C GLY A 151 -6.85 -6.66 -10.08
N SER A 152 -6.37 -6.15 -8.95
CA SER A 152 -7.23 -5.78 -7.81
C SER A 152 -6.61 -4.83 -6.79
N SER A 153 -5.31 -4.58 -6.87
CA SER A 153 -4.63 -3.64 -5.98
C SER A 153 -4.92 -2.21 -6.41
N ILE A 154 -5.30 -1.34 -5.48
CA ILE A 154 -5.60 0.07 -5.72
C ILE A 154 -4.54 0.90 -5.01
N ASP A 155 -3.87 1.78 -5.76
CA ASP A 155 -2.95 2.78 -5.25
C ASP A 155 -3.69 4.13 -5.17
N LEU A 156 -4.08 4.53 -3.96
CA LEU A 156 -4.79 5.77 -3.65
C LEU A 156 -3.89 7.00 -3.63
N SER A 157 -2.60 6.84 -3.82
CA SER A 157 -1.70 7.97 -3.94
C SER A 157 -1.77 8.66 -5.33
N TRP A 158 -2.47 8.03 -6.27
CA TRP A 158 -2.74 8.59 -7.58
C TRP A 158 -3.90 9.57 -7.51
N ASP A 159 -3.58 10.84 -7.47
CA ASP A 159 -4.53 11.95 -7.49
C ASP A 159 -4.71 12.52 -8.89
N ASN A 160 -5.95 12.80 -9.30
CA ASN A 160 -6.21 13.49 -10.55
C ASN A 160 -7.38 14.49 -10.46
N LYS A 161 -7.56 15.30 -11.51
CA LYS A 161 -8.61 16.30 -11.56
C LYS A 161 -9.88 15.74 -12.16
N TRP A 162 -10.93 15.65 -11.38
CA TRP A 162 -12.28 15.31 -11.79
C TRP A 162 -13.29 15.98 -10.88
N GLN A 163 -14.55 16.09 -11.32
CA GLN A 163 -15.62 16.75 -10.56
C GLN A 163 -16.58 15.71 -10.00
N SER A 164 -17.10 15.99 -8.83
CA SER A 164 -18.03 15.10 -8.15
C SER A 164 -18.85 15.87 -7.13
N GLU A 165 -20.12 15.52 -7.03
CA GLU A 165 -21.05 16.02 -6.03
C GLU A 165 -21.85 14.87 -5.44
N ALA A 166 -22.11 14.93 -4.12
CA ALA A 166 -22.97 13.97 -3.44
C ALA A 166 -24.06 14.70 -2.67
N LYS A 167 -25.34 14.31 -2.87
CA LYS A 167 -26.48 14.99 -2.30
C LYS A 167 -27.48 14.00 -1.71
N TYR A 168 -28.03 14.35 -0.54
CA TYR A 168 -28.96 13.52 0.21
C TYR A 168 -30.40 14.00 0.06
N TYR A 169 -31.36 13.07 -0.13
CA TYR A 169 -32.76 13.35 -0.42
C TYR A 169 -33.76 12.71 0.58
N GLY A 170 -33.27 12.27 1.74
CA GLY A 170 -34.12 11.68 2.79
C GLY A 170 -34.11 10.16 2.80
N ASP A 171 -34.59 9.53 1.75
CA ASP A 171 -34.71 8.08 1.57
C ASP A 171 -33.73 7.51 0.51
N TYR A 172 -32.91 8.38 -0.11
CA TYR A 172 -31.82 8.01 -1.01
C TYR A 172 -30.76 9.12 -1.03
N TRP A 173 -29.61 8.80 -1.57
CA TRP A 173 -28.57 9.79 -1.91
C TRP A 173 -28.05 9.54 -3.32
N ILE A 174 -27.59 10.61 -3.94
CA ILE A 174 -27.03 10.61 -5.28
C ILE A 174 -25.54 10.91 -5.18
N TRP A 175 -24.74 10.18 -5.96
CA TRP A 175 -23.40 10.58 -6.34
C TRP A 175 -23.37 10.81 -7.84
N GLU A 176 -22.95 12.01 -8.21
CA GLU A 176 -22.80 12.42 -9.60
C GLU A 176 -21.36 12.86 -9.85
N ALA A 177 -20.78 12.47 -11.01
CA ALA A 177 -19.40 12.77 -11.33
C ALA A 177 -19.17 13.00 -12.83
N ALA A 178 -18.15 13.84 -13.12
CA ALA A 178 -17.58 14.01 -14.46
C ALA A 178 -16.08 13.68 -14.41
N ILE A 179 -15.70 12.63 -15.12
CA ILE A 179 -14.33 12.12 -15.21
C ILE A 179 -13.76 12.52 -16.58
N PRO A 180 -12.82 13.47 -16.66
CA PRO A 180 -12.29 13.92 -17.94
C PRO A 180 -11.48 12.80 -18.63
N PHE A 181 -11.66 12.65 -19.94
CA PHE A 181 -10.90 11.67 -20.74
C PHE A 181 -9.38 11.86 -20.62
N LYS A 182 -8.92 13.09 -20.45
CA LYS A 182 -7.50 13.40 -20.22
C LYS A 182 -6.96 12.87 -18.89
N THR A 183 -7.84 12.52 -17.95
CA THR A 183 -7.48 11.99 -16.62
C THR A 183 -7.05 10.54 -16.68
N ILE A 184 -7.67 9.77 -17.57
CA ILE A 184 -7.46 8.32 -17.72
C ILE A 184 -6.66 8.01 -18.98
N ARG A 185 -6.02 6.83 -18.99
CA ARG A 185 -5.29 6.31 -20.16
C ARG A 185 -6.06 5.16 -20.78
N TYR A 186 -6.23 5.19 -22.07
CA TYR A 186 -6.94 4.17 -22.84
C TYR A 186 -6.46 4.11 -24.27
N LYS A 187 -6.80 3.05 -24.97
CA LYS A 187 -6.50 2.89 -26.39
C LYS A 187 -7.69 3.37 -27.20
N LYS A 188 -7.46 4.26 -28.16
CA LYS A 188 -8.48 4.91 -28.99
C LYS A 188 -9.36 3.92 -29.77
N ASP A 189 -8.82 2.79 -30.18
CA ASP A 189 -9.53 1.82 -31.02
C ASP A 189 -10.24 0.70 -30.22
N VAL A 190 -10.23 0.77 -28.87
CA VAL A 190 -10.88 -0.21 -28.00
C VAL A 190 -12.27 0.28 -27.66
N THR A 191 -13.28 -0.37 -28.23
CA THR A 191 -14.71 -0.04 -28.03
C THR A 191 -15.36 -0.84 -26.90
N THR A 192 -14.62 -1.69 -26.22
CA THR A 192 -15.10 -2.46 -25.07
C THR A 192 -14.11 -2.35 -23.92
N TRP A 193 -14.54 -1.77 -22.80
CA TRP A 193 -13.76 -1.70 -21.56
C TRP A 193 -14.31 -2.67 -20.54
N GLY A 194 -13.53 -3.02 -19.52
CA GLY A 194 -14.06 -3.70 -18.35
C GLY A 194 -14.66 -2.69 -17.39
N ILE A 195 -15.81 -3.02 -16.76
CA ILE A 195 -16.46 -2.15 -15.81
C ILE A 195 -17.13 -2.93 -14.67
N ASN A 196 -17.10 -2.36 -13.48
CA ASN A 196 -17.94 -2.79 -12.37
C ASN A 196 -18.25 -1.62 -11.43
N PHE A 197 -19.35 -1.76 -10.71
CA PHE A 197 -19.83 -0.83 -9.70
C PHE A 197 -19.91 -1.53 -8.37
N SER A 198 -19.62 -0.82 -7.28
CA SER A 198 -19.72 -1.38 -5.92
C SER A 198 -20.31 -0.34 -4.98
N ARG A 199 -21.21 -0.79 -4.10
CA ARG A 199 -21.73 -0.03 -2.97
C ARG A 199 -21.33 -0.69 -1.65
N ASN A 200 -20.91 0.11 -0.69
CA ASN A 200 -20.74 -0.29 0.70
C ASN A 200 -21.78 0.44 1.55
N ASP A 201 -22.83 -0.27 1.95
CA ASP A 201 -23.88 0.23 2.83
C ASP A 201 -23.62 -0.23 4.27
N LEU A 202 -23.22 0.70 5.12
CA LEU A 202 -22.88 0.41 6.51
C LEU A 202 -24.09 0.34 7.43
N LYS A 203 -25.24 0.92 7.03
CA LYS A 203 -26.48 0.80 7.79
C LYS A 203 -26.96 -0.66 7.84
N SER A 204 -26.97 -1.33 6.68
CA SER A 204 -27.34 -2.75 6.57
C SER A 204 -26.16 -3.70 6.76
N THR A 205 -24.93 -3.18 6.87
CA THR A 205 -23.68 -3.95 6.81
C THR A 205 -23.48 -4.73 5.51
N GLU A 206 -24.12 -4.29 4.45
CA GLU A 206 -24.05 -4.90 3.13
C GLU A 206 -22.92 -4.32 2.28
N LYS A 207 -22.27 -5.17 1.51
CA LYS A 207 -21.43 -4.80 0.39
C LYS A 207 -21.94 -5.50 -0.86
N SER A 208 -22.20 -4.73 -1.90
CA SER A 208 -22.75 -5.22 -3.15
C SER A 208 -21.93 -4.77 -4.35
N ALA A 209 -22.11 -5.45 -5.48
CA ALA A 209 -21.52 -5.10 -6.75
C ALA A 209 -22.49 -5.43 -7.90
N TRP A 210 -22.40 -4.69 -8.99
CA TRP A 210 -23.24 -4.91 -10.18
C TRP A 210 -23.03 -6.29 -10.78
N THR A 211 -21.75 -6.73 -10.89
CA THR A 211 -21.47 -8.09 -11.33
C THR A 211 -21.17 -9.00 -10.14
N PRO A 212 -21.55 -10.30 -10.19
CA PRO A 212 -21.30 -11.22 -9.08
C PRO A 212 -19.80 -11.46 -8.85
N ILE A 213 -19.36 -11.24 -7.62
CA ILE A 213 -17.98 -11.45 -7.20
C ILE A 213 -17.97 -12.44 -6.03
N PRO A 214 -17.21 -13.53 -6.11
CA PRO A 214 -17.06 -14.43 -4.97
C PRO A 214 -16.46 -13.68 -3.77
N ARG A 215 -17.04 -13.89 -2.59
CA ARG A 215 -16.72 -13.15 -1.35
C ARG A 215 -15.25 -13.13 -0.92
N GLN A 216 -14.47 -14.12 -1.35
CA GLN A 216 -13.03 -14.20 -1.08
C GLN A 216 -12.20 -13.23 -1.90
N PHE A 217 -12.78 -12.54 -2.89
CA PHE A 217 -12.12 -11.54 -3.70
C PHE A 217 -12.68 -10.13 -3.40
N PRO A 218 -11.85 -9.09 -3.52
CA PRO A 218 -12.31 -7.71 -3.36
C PRO A 218 -13.25 -7.32 -4.51
N THR A 219 -14.16 -6.37 -4.26
CA THR A 219 -15.04 -5.81 -5.30
C THR A 219 -14.26 -5.12 -6.43
N ALA A 220 -13.04 -4.70 -6.16
CA ALA A 220 -12.08 -4.15 -7.12
C ALA A 220 -11.48 -5.18 -8.08
N SER A 221 -11.85 -6.46 -8.01
CA SER A 221 -11.24 -7.50 -8.86
C SER A 221 -11.63 -7.33 -10.31
N LEU A 222 -10.69 -6.90 -11.16
CA LEU A 222 -10.90 -6.73 -12.61
C LEU A 222 -11.21 -8.05 -13.33
N ALA A 223 -10.86 -9.21 -12.73
CA ALA A 223 -11.25 -10.52 -13.26
C ALA A 223 -12.77 -10.73 -13.35
N TYR A 224 -13.53 -10.02 -12.54
CA TYR A 224 -14.98 -10.15 -12.42
C TYR A 224 -15.75 -8.94 -12.96
N THR A 225 -15.12 -8.05 -13.74
CA THR A 225 -15.81 -6.94 -14.41
C THR A 225 -16.77 -7.45 -15.51
N GLY A 226 -17.86 -6.74 -15.74
CA GLY A 226 -18.66 -6.80 -16.96
C GLY A 226 -17.98 -6.03 -18.11
N ASP A 227 -18.70 -5.86 -19.21
CA ASP A 227 -18.25 -5.15 -20.38
C ASP A 227 -18.99 -3.81 -20.53
N LEU A 228 -18.24 -2.72 -20.60
CA LEU A 228 -18.72 -1.40 -21.02
C LEU A 228 -18.52 -1.30 -22.53
N VAL A 229 -19.62 -1.20 -23.26
CA VAL A 229 -19.61 -1.14 -24.72
C VAL A 229 -19.94 0.28 -25.16
N TRP A 230 -19.07 0.87 -25.96
CA TRP A 230 -19.22 2.21 -26.47
C TRP A 230 -20.08 2.19 -27.74
N ASP A 231 -21.06 3.08 -27.85
CA ASP A 231 -21.85 3.30 -29.07
C ASP A 231 -20.99 3.81 -30.23
N ARG A 232 -19.89 4.49 -29.93
CA ARG A 232 -18.84 4.98 -30.84
C ARG A 232 -17.47 4.85 -30.15
N PRO A 233 -16.36 4.80 -30.89
CA PRO A 233 -15.04 4.85 -30.27
C PRO A 233 -14.93 6.05 -29.31
N PRO A 234 -14.35 5.86 -28.11
CA PRO A 234 -14.22 6.94 -27.13
C PRO A 234 -13.44 8.13 -27.72
N PRO A 235 -13.76 9.37 -27.36
CA PRO A 235 -13.06 10.56 -27.83
C PRO A 235 -11.55 10.49 -27.58
N ALA A 236 -10.75 11.19 -28.36
CA ALA A 236 -9.31 11.27 -28.10
C ALA A 236 -9.04 12.02 -26.78
N PRO A 237 -8.13 11.54 -25.93
CA PRO A 237 -7.89 12.16 -24.61
C PRO A 237 -7.34 13.59 -24.65
N GLY A 238 -6.92 14.07 -25.84
CA GLY A 238 -6.28 15.37 -25.98
C GLY A 238 -4.83 15.40 -25.47
N LEU A 239 -4.21 16.58 -25.54
CA LEU A 239 -2.91 16.82 -24.90
C LEU A 239 -3.11 16.95 -23.40
N ASN A 240 -2.31 16.24 -22.63
CA ASN A 240 -2.31 16.34 -21.19
C ASN A 240 -0.92 16.78 -20.72
N ILE A 241 -0.75 18.08 -20.59
CA ILE A 241 0.47 18.70 -20.05
C ILE A 241 0.06 19.42 -18.77
N SER A 242 0.67 19.04 -17.67
CA SER A 242 0.48 19.69 -16.37
C SER A 242 1.82 20.19 -15.86
N LEU A 243 1.85 21.43 -15.44
CA LEU A 243 2.98 22.04 -14.73
C LEU A 243 2.57 22.31 -13.29
N ILE A 244 3.43 21.90 -12.35
CA ILE A 244 3.15 21.99 -10.92
C ILE A 244 4.30 22.74 -10.24
N PRO A 245 4.40 24.08 -10.38
CA PRO A 245 5.34 24.86 -9.63
C PRO A 245 4.98 24.85 -8.14
N TYR A 246 6.00 24.93 -7.30
CA TYR A 246 5.82 25.09 -5.86
C TYR A 246 6.89 25.99 -5.27
N LEU A 247 6.49 26.65 -4.19
CA LEU A 247 7.33 27.48 -3.34
C LEU A 247 7.25 26.96 -1.92
N ASN A 248 8.40 26.75 -1.30
CA ASN A 248 8.52 26.37 0.10
C ASN A 248 9.36 27.43 0.83
N VAL A 249 8.82 27.95 1.93
CA VAL A 249 9.54 28.82 2.85
C VAL A 249 9.45 28.21 4.24
N GLY A 250 10.59 27.92 4.84
CA GLY A 250 10.66 27.29 6.16
C GLY A 250 11.70 27.93 7.06
N ARG A 251 11.48 27.79 8.37
CA ARG A 251 12.47 28.11 9.41
C ARG A 251 12.64 26.88 10.27
N SER A 252 13.89 26.43 10.44
CA SER A 252 14.24 25.33 11.32
C SER A 252 15.34 25.73 12.30
N VAL A 253 15.32 25.11 13.49
CA VAL A 253 16.32 25.28 14.53
C VAL A 253 16.61 23.90 15.12
N ASN A 254 17.90 23.56 15.21
CA ASN A 254 18.35 22.39 15.93
C ASN A 254 19.03 22.85 17.24
N PHE A 255 18.40 22.53 18.37
CA PHE A 255 18.87 22.93 19.70
C PHE A 255 19.91 21.98 20.27
N GLU A 256 19.99 20.73 19.81
CA GLU A 256 21.01 19.76 20.27
C GLU A 256 22.41 20.20 19.86
N ASN A 257 22.53 20.78 18.68
CA ASN A 257 23.82 21.24 18.14
C ASN A 257 24.05 22.76 18.37
N ASN A 258 23.20 23.42 19.15
CA ASN A 258 23.21 24.89 19.33
C ASN A 258 23.30 25.65 18.00
N SER A 259 22.68 25.13 16.94
CA SER A 259 22.73 25.74 15.63
C SER A 259 21.87 27.00 15.59
N SER A 260 22.32 28.01 14.84
CA SER A 260 21.49 29.17 14.53
C SER A 260 20.27 28.76 13.67
N ALA A 261 19.21 29.54 13.78
CA ALA A 261 18.02 29.32 12.96
C ALA A 261 18.36 29.38 11.47
N GLU A 262 18.01 28.34 10.75
CA GLU A 262 18.13 28.27 9.29
C GLU A 262 16.82 28.68 8.63
N ILE A 263 16.88 29.55 7.62
CA ILE A 263 15.76 29.91 6.77
C ILE A 263 15.94 29.22 5.43
N ASN A 264 15.10 28.23 5.17
CA ASN A 264 15.08 27.50 3.91
C ASN A 264 14.06 28.13 2.95
N ARG A 265 14.52 28.43 1.74
CA ARG A 265 13.69 28.94 0.64
C ARG A 265 13.94 28.08 -0.57
N ASN A 266 12.97 27.26 -0.92
CA ASN A 266 13.10 26.34 -2.04
C ASN A 266 12.02 26.62 -3.08
N ILE A 267 12.44 26.69 -4.33
CA ILE A 267 11.55 26.72 -5.49
C ILE A 267 11.84 25.46 -6.29
N GLY A 268 10.80 24.80 -6.70
CA GLY A 268 10.90 23.65 -7.57
C GLY A 268 9.66 23.52 -8.44
N PHE A 269 9.68 22.54 -9.31
CA PHE A 269 8.50 22.23 -10.11
C PHE A 269 8.48 20.78 -10.53
N ASP A 270 7.27 20.26 -10.71
CA ASP A 270 7.01 19.01 -11.38
C ASP A 270 6.30 19.28 -12.70
N ALA A 271 6.55 18.44 -13.70
CA ALA A 271 5.82 18.46 -14.97
C ALA A 271 5.33 17.06 -15.31
N LYS A 272 4.10 16.96 -15.77
CA LYS A 272 3.50 15.71 -16.24
C LYS A 272 3.09 15.91 -17.70
N ILE A 273 3.63 15.08 -18.58
CA ILE A 273 3.44 15.17 -20.03
C ILE A 273 2.93 13.85 -20.56
N GLY A 274 1.70 13.84 -21.04
CA GLY A 274 1.15 12.69 -21.78
C GLY A 274 1.78 12.62 -23.16
N LEU A 275 2.80 11.78 -23.35
CA LEU A 275 3.46 11.60 -24.66
C LEU A 275 2.56 10.90 -25.67
N THR A 276 1.77 9.95 -25.19
CA THR A 276 0.74 9.25 -25.97
C THR A 276 -0.50 9.04 -25.10
N SER A 277 -1.54 8.46 -25.67
CA SER A 277 -2.73 8.08 -24.89
C SER A 277 -2.48 7.04 -23.80
N SER A 278 -1.27 6.48 -23.71
CA SER A 278 -0.93 5.40 -22.77
C SER A 278 0.46 5.53 -22.12
N MET A 279 1.22 6.59 -22.44
CA MET A 279 2.55 6.84 -21.88
C MET A 279 2.68 8.23 -21.29
N ASN A 280 3.28 8.33 -20.13
CA ASN A 280 3.57 9.58 -19.41
C ASN A 280 5.07 9.79 -19.25
N LEU A 281 5.47 11.05 -19.34
CA LEU A 281 6.76 11.54 -18.89
C LEU A 281 6.52 12.49 -17.70
N ASP A 282 7.03 12.11 -16.55
CA ASP A 282 7.05 12.94 -15.34
C ASP A 282 8.45 13.49 -15.15
N LEU A 283 8.55 14.78 -14.94
CA LEU A 283 9.82 15.50 -14.67
C LEU A 283 9.73 16.17 -13.31
N THR A 284 10.83 16.22 -12.59
CA THR A 284 10.93 16.94 -11.31
C THR A 284 12.24 17.70 -11.21
N VAL A 285 12.20 18.89 -10.64
CA VAL A 285 13.38 19.71 -10.33
C VAL A 285 13.26 20.21 -8.92
N ASN A 286 14.28 19.97 -8.11
CA ASN A 286 14.37 20.34 -6.70
C ASN A 286 13.12 19.94 -5.90
N PRO A 287 12.71 18.65 -5.90
CA PRO A 287 11.47 18.20 -5.27
C PRO A 287 11.49 18.46 -3.76
N ASP A 288 10.36 18.97 -3.26
CA ASP A 288 10.14 19.17 -1.82
C ASP A 288 9.02 18.27 -1.31
N PHE A 289 9.30 17.56 -0.22
CA PHE A 289 8.39 16.59 0.41
C PHE A 289 7.91 17.02 1.79
N SER A 290 8.06 18.28 2.17
CA SER A 290 7.71 18.81 3.50
C SER A 290 6.22 18.66 3.86
N GLN A 291 5.33 18.54 2.85
CA GLN A 291 3.90 18.32 3.07
C GLN A 291 3.53 16.85 3.36
N VAL A 292 4.45 15.92 3.17
CA VAL A 292 4.17 14.49 3.37
C VAL A 292 3.87 14.20 4.84
N ASP A 293 2.89 13.34 5.10
CA ASP A 293 2.56 12.89 6.45
C ASP A 293 3.77 12.23 7.11
N VAL A 294 4.00 12.55 8.37
CA VAL A 294 5.04 11.91 9.18
C VAL A 294 4.70 10.43 9.35
N ASP A 295 5.71 9.57 9.23
CA ASP A 295 5.55 8.15 9.48
C ASP A 295 5.15 7.90 10.93
N VAL A 296 4.25 6.94 11.15
CA VAL A 296 3.86 6.50 12.48
C VAL A 296 5.05 5.81 13.12
N GLN A 297 5.46 6.28 14.30
CA GLN A 297 6.53 5.64 15.06
C GLN A 297 6.07 4.27 15.56
N VAL A 298 7.00 3.34 15.66
CA VAL A 298 6.79 1.99 16.18
C VAL A 298 7.89 1.63 17.17
N THR A 299 7.54 0.82 18.17
CA THR A 299 8.55 0.19 19.03
C THR A 299 9.21 -0.93 18.24
N ASN A 300 10.47 -0.74 17.87
CA ASN A 300 11.22 -1.74 17.12
C ASN A 300 11.98 -2.67 18.07
N LEU A 301 11.54 -3.90 18.17
CA LEU A 301 12.24 -4.99 18.90
C LEU A 301 12.67 -6.11 17.94
N ASP A 302 12.66 -5.82 16.63
CA ASP A 302 13.23 -6.70 15.60
C ASP A 302 14.70 -6.33 15.37
N ARG A 303 15.52 -7.30 15.03
CA ARG A 303 16.95 -7.12 14.69
C ARG A 303 17.17 -6.60 13.27
N PHE A 304 16.11 -6.34 12.53
CA PHE A 304 16.16 -5.88 11.15
C PHE A 304 15.59 -4.46 10.99
N GLU A 305 16.06 -3.80 9.92
CA GLU A 305 15.54 -2.50 9.51
C GLU A 305 14.03 -2.54 9.24
N LEU A 306 13.32 -1.51 9.69
CA LEU A 306 11.88 -1.35 9.42
C LEU A 306 11.66 -0.88 7.98
N PHE A 307 10.66 -1.47 7.35
CA PHE A 307 10.21 -1.03 6.03
C PHE A 307 9.10 0.01 6.18
N PHE A 308 9.31 1.22 5.62
CA PHE A 308 8.29 2.25 5.48
C PHE A 308 7.92 2.43 4.01
N PRO A 309 6.64 2.37 3.63
CA PRO A 309 6.22 2.53 2.24
C PRO A 309 6.54 3.92 1.70
N GLU A 310 6.71 4.05 0.38
CA GLU A 310 6.89 5.33 -0.30
C GLU A 310 5.65 6.22 -0.12
N ARG A 311 5.85 7.53 0.06
CA ARG A 311 4.79 8.53 0.21
C ARG A 311 4.96 9.74 -0.72
N ARG A 312 6.09 9.83 -1.42
CA ARG A 312 6.40 10.93 -2.33
C ARG A 312 5.72 10.71 -3.66
N GLN A 313 4.85 11.63 -4.05
CA GLN A 313 3.96 11.50 -5.20
C GLN A 313 4.67 11.20 -6.53
N PHE A 314 5.84 11.79 -6.77
CA PHE A 314 6.66 11.51 -7.96
C PHE A 314 6.97 10.02 -8.13
N PHE A 315 7.24 9.28 -7.04
CA PHE A 315 7.58 7.86 -7.08
C PHE A 315 6.35 6.95 -7.04
N LEU A 316 5.20 7.47 -6.61
CA LEU A 316 3.97 6.69 -6.46
C LEU A 316 3.23 6.51 -7.78
N GLU A 317 3.08 7.57 -8.56
CA GLU A 317 2.34 7.51 -9.83
C GLU A 317 3.01 6.52 -10.81
N ASN A 318 2.25 5.50 -11.27
CA ASN A 318 2.77 4.35 -12.02
C ASN A 318 3.97 3.66 -11.35
N GLY A 319 4.11 3.80 -10.03
CA GLY A 319 5.20 3.23 -9.26
C GLY A 319 5.20 1.71 -9.22
N ASP A 320 4.05 1.09 -9.45
CA ASP A 320 3.86 -0.36 -9.45
C ASP A 320 4.80 -1.09 -10.42
N ILE A 321 5.14 -0.49 -11.57
CA ILE A 321 6.07 -1.08 -12.55
C ILE A 321 7.49 -1.24 -12.00
N PHE A 322 7.87 -0.44 -11.00
CA PHE A 322 9.16 -0.50 -10.33
C PHE A 322 9.08 -1.22 -8.98
N ASN A 323 8.01 -0.96 -8.21
CA ASN A 323 7.89 -1.34 -6.80
C ASN A 323 7.30 -2.74 -6.57
N ASN A 324 6.58 -3.33 -7.56
CA ASN A 324 5.92 -4.63 -7.41
C ASN A 324 6.82 -5.82 -7.74
N PHE A 325 8.08 -5.59 -8.14
CA PHE A 325 9.04 -6.65 -8.37
C PHE A 325 9.53 -7.23 -7.04
N GLY A 326 9.55 -8.56 -6.93
CA GLY A 326 9.95 -9.30 -5.74
C GLY A 326 8.87 -9.40 -4.66
N PHE A 327 9.30 -9.58 -3.41
CA PHE A 327 8.46 -9.62 -2.22
C PHE A 327 8.62 -8.34 -1.40
N THR A 328 7.76 -8.11 -0.42
CA THR A 328 7.89 -6.96 0.50
C THR A 328 9.22 -6.93 1.25
N THR A 329 9.82 -8.10 1.49
CA THR A 329 11.11 -8.29 2.18
C THR A 329 12.29 -8.40 1.22
N ILE A 330 12.05 -8.49 -0.09
CA ILE A 330 13.08 -8.65 -1.14
C ILE A 330 12.68 -7.79 -2.33
N ARG A 331 13.19 -6.57 -2.41
CA ARG A 331 12.92 -5.61 -3.49
C ARG A 331 14.21 -5.16 -4.14
N PRO A 332 14.38 -5.37 -5.45
CA PRO A 332 15.56 -4.86 -6.17
C PRO A 332 15.61 -3.34 -6.24
N PHE A 333 14.45 -2.69 -6.15
CA PHE A 333 14.32 -1.24 -6.13
C PHE A 333 13.44 -0.78 -4.97
N PHE A 334 13.90 0.27 -4.29
CA PHE A 334 13.18 0.93 -3.21
C PHE A 334 13.43 2.44 -3.29
N SER A 335 12.45 3.17 -3.79
CA SER A 335 12.57 4.61 -4.08
C SER A 335 12.97 5.47 -2.88
N ARG A 336 12.63 5.07 -1.63
CA ARG A 336 13.05 5.82 -0.43
C ARG A 336 14.55 5.85 -0.18
N ARG A 337 15.35 5.01 -0.85
CA ARG A 337 16.81 5.13 -0.84
C ARG A 337 17.28 6.37 -1.59
N ILE A 338 16.52 6.83 -2.60
CA ILE A 338 16.84 8.04 -3.35
C ILE A 338 16.50 9.27 -2.50
N GLY A 339 17.47 10.12 -2.23
CA GLY A 339 17.28 11.34 -1.44
C GLY A 339 17.20 11.13 0.07
N LEU A 340 17.58 9.94 0.58
CA LEU A 340 17.60 9.66 2.02
C LEU A 340 18.67 10.51 2.74
N ASN A 341 19.87 10.56 2.17
CA ASN A 341 21.04 11.23 2.77
C ASN A 341 21.47 12.49 2.02
N ALA A 342 20.93 12.75 0.84
CA ALA A 342 21.32 13.86 -0.02
C ALA A 342 20.12 14.45 -0.76
N PRO A 343 20.06 15.76 -1.02
CA PRO A 343 18.94 16.39 -1.72
C PRO A 343 18.84 15.88 -3.16
N ILE A 344 17.63 15.72 -3.65
CA ILE A 344 17.37 15.40 -5.06
C ILE A 344 17.44 16.71 -5.86
N TYR A 345 18.27 16.79 -6.89
CA TYR A 345 18.35 17.98 -7.74
C TYR A 345 17.31 17.95 -8.86
N TYR A 346 17.26 16.85 -9.60
CA TYR A 346 16.29 16.66 -10.68
C TYR A 346 16.13 15.18 -11.03
N GLY A 347 15.07 14.91 -11.75
CA GLY A 347 14.84 13.59 -12.29
C GLY A 347 13.73 13.56 -13.31
N GLY A 348 13.65 12.43 -13.99
CA GLY A 348 12.63 12.14 -14.97
C GLY A 348 12.20 10.68 -14.90
N LYS A 349 10.92 10.44 -15.16
CA LYS A 349 10.32 9.11 -15.18
C LYS A 349 9.39 8.98 -16.39
N LEU A 350 9.70 8.03 -17.26
CA LEU A 350 8.87 7.59 -18.37
C LEU A 350 8.15 6.30 -17.96
N SER A 351 6.84 6.25 -18.06
CA SER A 351 6.07 5.06 -17.69
C SER A 351 4.81 4.90 -18.51
N GLY A 352 4.38 3.68 -18.75
CA GLY A 352 3.13 3.40 -19.42
C GLY A 352 3.13 2.17 -20.31
N LYS A 353 2.09 2.02 -21.12
CA LYS A 353 1.91 0.92 -22.08
C LYS A 353 2.37 1.34 -23.48
N VAL A 354 3.28 0.56 -24.05
CA VAL A 354 3.69 0.68 -25.44
C VAL A 354 2.61 0.11 -26.37
N ASN A 355 2.00 -1.01 -25.94
CA ASN A 355 0.88 -1.65 -26.61
C ASN A 355 0.10 -2.53 -25.60
N GLN A 356 -0.85 -3.34 -26.09
CA GLN A 356 -1.67 -4.21 -25.23
C GLN A 356 -0.86 -5.20 -24.38
N ASN A 357 0.33 -5.60 -24.82
CA ASN A 357 1.13 -6.64 -24.17
C ASN A 357 2.39 -6.10 -23.47
N TRP A 358 2.88 -4.93 -23.87
CA TRP A 358 4.13 -4.38 -23.35
C TRP A 358 3.90 -3.12 -22.54
N ARG A 359 4.49 -3.08 -21.37
CA ARG A 359 4.56 -1.94 -20.46
C ARG A 359 6.01 -1.66 -20.12
N ILE A 360 6.41 -0.40 -20.11
CA ILE A 360 7.78 0.01 -19.77
C ILE A 360 7.78 1.08 -18.69
N GLY A 361 8.86 1.10 -17.94
CA GLY A 361 9.21 2.15 -16.99
C GLY A 361 10.69 2.44 -17.09
N ALA A 362 11.05 3.71 -17.20
CA ALA A 362 12.43 4.19 -17.12
C ALA A 362 12.48 5.40 -16.20
N MET A 363 13.44 5.46 -15.30
CA MET A 363 13.61 6.56 -14.36
C MET A 363 15.08 6.91 -14.25
N ALA A 364 15.38 8.21 -14.27
CA ALA A 364 16.71 8.75 -14.00
C ALA A 364 16.60 9.85 -12.96
N MET A 365 17.40 9.78 -11.89
CA MET A 365 17.39 10.75 -10.78
C MET A 365 18.81 11.09 -10.39
N GLN A 366 19.04 12.37 -10.09
CA GLN A 366 20.33 12.82 -9.55
C GLN A 366 20.16 13.44 -8.16
N THR A 367 20.95 12.95 -7.21
CA THR A 367 21.08 13.57 -5.89
C THR A 367 22.31 14.48 -5.85
N GLY A 368 22.27 15.51 -5.01
CA GLY A 368 23.36 16.43 -4.79
C GLY A 368 24.32 15.93 -3.73
N ARG A 369 25.39 16.70 -3.51
CA ARG A 369 26.33 16.47 -2.43
C ARG A 369 25.71 16.87 -1.09
N ASN A 370 25.94 16.06 -0.06
CA ASN A 370 25.67 16.40 1.32
C ASN A 370 26.96 16.43 2.12
N SER A 371 27.43 17.63 2.48
CA SER A 371 28.68 17.81 3.20
C SER A 371 28.62 17.30 4.65
N THR A 372 27.41 17.22 5.25
CA THR A 372 27.24 16.77 6.63
C THR A 372 27.44 15.26 6.76
N ASN A 373 27.01 14.50 5.76
CA ASN A 373 27.08 13.03 5.75
C ASN A 373 28.17 12.52 4.80
N GLU A 374 29.02 13.41 4.29
CA GLU A 374 30.10 13.10 3.32
C GLU A 374 29.60 12.36 2.05
N ASP A 375 28.28 12.47 1.73
CA ASP A 375 27.69 11.86 0.52
C ASP A 375 28.00 12.76 -0.69
N PRO A 376 28.79 12.28 -1.67
CA PRO A 376 29.15 13.08 -2.85
C PRO A 376 28.02 13.23 -3.87
N GLY A 377 26.85 12.62 -3.60
CA GLY A 377 25.73 12.51 -4.52
C GLY A 377 25.82 11.29 -5.42
N SER A 378 24.69 10.94 -6.02
CA SER A 378 24.58 9.75 -6.85
C SER A 378 23.65 9.97 -8.05
N LEU A 379 23.94 9.24 -9.14
CA LEU A 379 23.09 9.08 -10.28
C LEU A 379 22.37 7.74 -10.19
N TYR A 380 21.04 7.77 -10.17
CA TYR A 380 20.18 6.57 -10.15
C TYR A 380 19.52 6.40 -11.51
N ASN A 381 19.60 5.19 -12.06
CA ASN A 381 18.89 4.81 -13.27
C ASN A 381 18.14 3.51 -13.03
N VAL A 382 16.84 3.51 -13.33
CA VAL A 382 15.99 2.32 -13.18
C VAL A 382 15.27 2.07 -14.48
N PHE A 383 15.35 0.86 -14.99
CA PHE A 383 14.62 0.41 -16.15
C PHE A 383 13.80 -0.82 -15.81
N SER A 384 12.52 -0.82 -16.16
CA SER A 384 11.62 -1.95 -15.99
C SER A 384 10.82 -2.18 -17.26
N ILE A 385 10.65 -3.45 -17.62
CA ILE A 385 9.88 -3.88 -18.76
C ILE A 385 8.97 -5.03 -18.37
N GLN A 386 7.71 -4.99 -18.77
CA GLN A 386 6.74 -6.03 -18.51
C GLN A 386 6.10 -6.48 -19.82
N ARG A 387 6.00 -7.78 -20.00
CA ARG A 387 5.28 -8.39 -21.11
C ARG A 387 4.15 -9.26 -20.60
N ARG A 388 2.91 -8.93 -20.93
CA ARG A 388 1.77 -9.78 -20.67
C ARG A 388 1.90 -11.10 -21.46
N VAL A 389 1.76 -12.20 -20.75
CA VAL A 389 1.69 -13.56 -21.30
C VAL A 389 0.38 -14.17 -20.81
N PHE A 390 -0.29 -14.93 -21.64
CA PHE A 390 -1.66 -15.38 -21.37
C PHE A 390 -2.63 -14.19 -21.14
N LYS A 391 -3.73 -14.40 -20.39
CA LYS A 391 -4.72 -13.35 -20.19
C LYS A 391 -4.33 -12.35 -19.10
N ARG A 392 -3.75 -12.81 -17.97
CA ARG A 392 -3.47 -11.99 -16.78
C ARG A 392 -2.05 -12.12 -16.23
N SER A 393 -1.32 -13.13 -16.66
CA SER A 393 0.07 -13.33 -16.23
C SER A 393 1.02 -12.42 -17.01
N TYR A 394 2.19 -12.13 -16.44
CA TYR A 394 3.22 -11.35 -17.13
C TYR A 394 4.63 -11.76 -16.71
N ILE A 395 5.58 -11.47 -17.59
CA ILE A 395 7.01 -11.55 -17.33
C ILE A 395 7.53 -10.14 -17.22
N SER A 396 8.34 -9.86 -16.20
CA SER A 396 9.00 -8.57 -16.01
C SER A 396 10.51 -8.71 -15.89
N GLY A 397 11.22 -7.74 -16.45
CA GLY A 397 12.65 -7.53 -16.24
C GLY A 397 12.86 -6.19 -15.56
N ILE A 398 13.82 -6.11 -14.63
CA ILE A 398 14.24 -4.87 -13.98
C ILE A 398 15.75 -4.75 -13.98
N PHE A 399 16.24 -3.52 -14.21
CA PHE A 399 17.63 -3.14 -14.03
C PHE A 399 17.68 -1.86 -13.22
N VAL A 400 18.44 -1.87 -12.14
CA VAL A 400 18.64 -0.73 -11.25
C VAL A 400 20.12 -0.44 -11.19
N ASN A 401 20.50 0.82 -11.37
CA ASN A 401 21.89 1.26 -11.30
C ASN A 401 21.99 2.51 -10.41
N ARG A 402 22.95 2.52 -9.53
CA ARG A 402 23.43 3.68 -8.82
C ARG A 402 24.92 3.84 -9.08
N ASP A 403 25.31 5.00 -9.55
CA ASP A 403 26.71 5.42 -9.69
C ASP A 403 26.95 6.62 -8.78
N LEU A 404 28.05 6.59 -8.05
CA LEU A 404 28.49 7.69 -7.19
C LEU A 404 29.03 8.83 -8.06
N ILE A 405 28.69 10.08 -7.74
CA ILE A 405 29.21 11.27 -8.43
C ILE A 405 30.43 11.77 -7.67
N GLY A 406 31.64 11.40 -8.12
CA GLY A 406 32.89 11.77 -7.48
C GLY A 406 33.52 10.63 -6.67
N GLN A 407 34.54 10.97 -5.87
CA GLN A 407 35.24 9.98 -5.05
C GLN A 407 34.51 9.75 -3.73
N PRO A 408 34.45 8.49 -3.22
CA PRO A 408 33.98 8.23 -1.87
C PRO A 408 34.83 9.03 -0.87
N VAL A 409 34.20 9.75 0.03
CA VAL A 409 34.91 10.60 1.01
C VAL A 409 35.36 9.78 2.23
N SER A 410 34.73 8.62 2.47
CA SER A 410 35.03 7.78 3.64
C SER A 410 36.13 6.78 3.36
N SER A 411 37.17 6.81 4.20
CA SER A 411 38.25 5.80 4.24
C SER A 411 37.77 4.40 4.65
N ASP A 412 36.53 4.29 5.20
CA ASP A 412 36.00 3.05 5.76
C ASP A 412 35.26 2.17 4.75
N GLY A 413 35.23 2.55 3.47
CA GLY A 413 34.75 1.70 2.37
C GLY A 413 33.25 1.34 2.39
N LEU A 414 32.44 2.04 3.17
CA LEU A 414 31.02 1.71 3.38
C LEU A 414 30.11 2.09 2.21
N ILE A 415 30.53 3.00 1.34
CA ILE A 415 29.74 3.42 0.17
C ILE A 415 30.42 2.90 -1.09
N SER A 416 29.71 2.05 -1.85
CA SER A 416 30.23 1.52 -3.10
C SER A 416 30.28 2.59 -4.20
N SER A 417 31.27 2.56 -5.08
CA SER A 417 31.34 3.47 -6.23
C SER A 417 30.18 3.25 -7.21
N TYR A 418 29.70 2.03 -7.31
CA TYR A 418 28.48 1.68 -8.02
C TYR A 418 27.74 0.52 -7.34
N ASN A 419 26.43 0.49 -7.50
CA ASN A 419 25.60 -0.65 -7.12
C ASN A 419 24.60 -0.92 -8.26
N ARG A 420 24.57 -2.16 -8.75
CA ARG A 420 23.68 -2.57 -9.84
C ARG A 420 22.91 -3.80 -9.45
N THR A 421 21.64 -3.82 -9.82
CA THR A 421 20.77 -4.98 -9.60
C THR A 421 20.01 -5.29 -10.87
N ALA A 422 20.07 -6.54 -11.31
CA ALA A 422 19.29 -7.03 -12.44
C ALA A 422 18.35 -8.15 -11.98
N GLY A 423 17.12 -8.16 -12.48
CA GLY A 423 16.14 -9.17 -12.11
C GLY A 423 15.23 -9.57 -13.25
N LEU A 424 14.77 -10.82 -13.20
CA LEU A 424 13.72 -11.37 -14.05
C LEU A 424 12.65 -12.00 -13.17
N GLU A 425 11.38 -11.71 -13.45
CA GLU A 425 10.23 -12.18 -12.66
C GLU A 425 9.11 -12.67 -13.57
N TYR A 426 8.48 -13.78 -13.19
CA TYR A 426 7.22 -14.26 -13.76
C TYR A 426 6.11 -14.08 -12.72
N ASN A 427 5.01 -13.43 -13.11
CA ASN A 427 3.82 -13.27 -12.28
C ASN A 427 2.68 -14.10 -12.87
N LEU A 428 2.18 -15.03 -12.09
CA LEU A 428 1.04 -15.89 -12.39
C LEU A 428 -0.24 -15.28 -11.86
N ALA A 429 -1.25 -15.16 -12.71
CA ALA A 429 -2.63 -14.89 -12.30
C ALA A 429 -3.58 -15.68 -13.20
N SER A 430 -4.40 -16.58 -12.60
CA SER A 430 -5.42 -17.30 -13.36
C SER A 430 -6.60 -16.39 -13.71
N GLU A 431 -7.36 -16.74 -14.76
CA GLU A 431 -8.50 -15.97 -15.23
C GLU A 431 -9.59 -15.83 -14.15
N ASP A 432 -9.82 -16.89 -13.39
CA ASP A 432 -10.80 -16.95 -12.29
C ASP A 432 -10.24 -16.47 -10.93
N ASN A 433 -9.06 -15.88 -10.93
CA ASN A 433 -8.37 -15.35 -9.74
C ASN A 433 -8.05 -16.38 -8.63
N LYS A 434 -8.24 -17.69 -8.86
CA LYS A 434 -7.99 -18.70 -7.84
C LYS A 434 -6.53 -19.04 -7.65
N TRP A 435 -5.71 -18.92 -8.69
CA TRP A 435 -4.28 -19.14 -8.63
C TRP A 435 -3.54 -17.84 -8.84
N ALA A 436 -2.65 -17.52 -7.91
CA ALA A 436 -1.75 -16.38 -7.99
C ALA A 436 -0.37 -16.78 -7.49
N GLY A 437 0.66 -16.15 -8.01
CA GLY A 437 2.01 -16.40 -7.55
C GLY A 437 3.03 -15.63 -8.34
N LYS A 438 4.29 -15.75 -7.93
CA LYS A 438 5.43 -15.22 -8.68
C LYS A 438 6.66 -16.08 -8.46
N ALA A 439 7.57 -16.03 -9.43
CA ALA A 439 8.90 -16.60 -9.32
C ALA A 439 9.89 -15.61 -9.90
N PHE A 440 11.02 -15.38 -9.22
CA PHE A 440 12.00 -14.41 -9.68
C PHE A 440 13.44 -14.82 -9.38
N TYR A 441 14.33 -14.27 -10.20
CA TYR A 441 15.76 -14.30 -10.04
C TYR A 441 16.28 -12.87 -10.01
N ILE A 442 17.13 -12.54 -9.04
CA ILE A 442 17.82 -11.25 -8.91
C ILE A 442 19.30 -11.51 -8.75
N LYS A 443 20.12 -10.67 -9.37
CA LYS A 443 21.57 -10.65 -9.20
C LYS A 443 22.04 -9.23 -8.92
N THR A 444 22.92 -9.07 -7.91
CA THR A 444 23.51 -7.79 -7.53
C THR A 444 24.97 -7.72 -7.98
N PHE A 445 25.45 -6.52 -8.28
CA PHE A 445 26.82 -6.24 -8.68
C PHE A 445 27.31 -5.01 -7.94
N SER A 446 28.49 -5.10 -7.36
CA SER A 446 29.19 -4.01 -6.64
C SER A 446 30.69 -4.10 -6.90
N PRO A 447 31.49 -3.10 -6.49
CA PRO A 447 32.95 -3.14 -6.64
C PRO A 447 33.62 -4.22 -5.81
N PHE A 448 32.90 -4.78 -4.83
CA PHE A 448 33.42 -5.80 -3.94
C PHE A 448 33.35 -7.18 -4.61
N GLU A 449 34.34 -8.04 -4.36
CA GLU A 449 34.27 -9.42 -4.81
C GLU A 449 33.13 -10.16 -4.14
N THR A 450 32.24 -10.74 -4.96
CA THR A 450 31.04 -11.42 -4.51
C THR A 450 30.88 -12.71 -5.28
N GLN A 451 30.80 -13.85 -4.58
CA GLN A 451 30.57 -15.16 -5.18
C GLN A 451 29.11 -15.58 -5.12
N ASN A 452 28.41 -15.24 -4.02
CA ASN A 452 27.02 -15.63 -3.77
C ASN A 452 26.12 -14.40 -3.65
N ASN A 453 25.97 -13.67 -4.76
CA ASN A 453 25.29 -12.38 -4.86
C ASN A 453 23.93 -12.47 -5.59
N ASN A 454 23.26 -13.61 -5.50
CA ASN A 454 22.00 -13.85 -6.19
C ASN A 454 20.87 -14.21 -5.24
N ILE A 455 19.64 -13.99 -5.72
CA ILE A 455 18.39 -14.33 -5.05
C ILE A 455 17.53 -15.15 -6.01
N ILE A 456 17.03 -16.26 -5.53
CA ILE A 456 16.01 -17.08 -6.20
C ILE A 456 14.84 -17.21 -5.25
N ALA A 457 13.66 -16.79 -5.66
CA ALA A 457 12.50 -16.89 -4.81
C ALA A 457 11.21 -17.06 -5.61
N GLY A 458 10.19 -17.58 -4.96
CA GLY A 458 8.87 -17.71 -5.55
C GLY A 458 7.80 -18.04 -4.52
N ASN A 459 6.57 -17.74 -4.89
CA ASN A 459 5.39 -18.18 -4.16
C ASN A 459 4.33 -18.69 -5.12
N LEU A 460 3.48 -19.56 -4.62
CA LEU A 460 2.28 -20.03 -5.30
C LEU A 460 1.15 -20.11 -4.27
N ALA A 461 0.02 -19.52 -4.58
CA ALA A 461 -1.17 -19.53 -3.74
C ALA A 461 -2.40 -19.98 -4.54
N ARG A 462 -3.24 -20.77 -3.87
CA ARG A 462 -4.57 -21.13 -4.34
C ARG A 462 -5.63 -20.66 -3.35
N THR A 463 -6.55 -19.84 -3.83
CA THR A 463 -7.65 -19.30 -3.03
C THR A 463 -8.99 -19.80 -3.55
N THR A 464 -9.74 -20.47 -2.69
CA THR A 464 -11.10 -20.90 -2.94
C THR A 464 -12.01 -20.32 -1.85
N LYS A 465 -13.31 -20.57 -1.92
CA LYS A 465 -14.27 -20.09 -0.91
C LYS A 465 -13.93 -20.53 0.52
N LYS A 466 -13.41 -21.77 0.69
CA LYS A 466 -13.11 -22.35 2.00
C LYS A 466 -11.62 -22.53 2.27
N TRP A 467 -10.83 -22.86 1.26
CA TRP A 467 -9.43 -23.17 1.40
C TRP A 467 -8.55 -22.05 0.82
N GLN A 468 -7.54 -21.66 1.57
CA GLN A 468 -6.41 -20.88 1.07
C GLN A 468 -5.15 -21.66 1.41
N VAL A 469 -4.36 -21.97 0.39
CA VAL A 469 -3.09 -22.69 0.53
C VAL A 469 -2.03 -21.90 -0.21
N ALA A 470 -0.93 -21.62 0.45
CA ALA A 470 0.20 -20.92 -0.13
C ALA A 470 1.52 -21.59 0.26
N LEU A 471 2.48 -21.50 -0.64
CA LEU A 471 3.87 -21.87 -0.37
C LEU A 471 4.75 -20.73 -0.89
N GLN A 472 5.62 -20.21 -0.04
CA GLN A 472 6.68 -19.28 -0.41
C GLN A 472 8.05 -19.89 -0.13
N VAL A 473 8.96 -19.81 -1.08
CA VAL A 473 10.34 -20.30 -0.97
C VAL A 473 11.28 -19.18 -1.37
N GLU A 474 12.35 -19.00 -0.61
CA GLU A 474 13.37 -17.96 -0.84
C GLU A 474 14.76 -18.57 -0.65
N SER A 475 15.70 -18.21 -1.50
CA SER A 475 17.14 -18.45 -1.33
C SER A 475 17.85 -17.11 -1.61
N VAL A 476 18.45 -16.53 -0.58
CA VAL A 476 19.12 -15.24 -0.64
C VAL A 476 20.61 -15.42 -0.31
N GLY A 477 21.45 -15.08 -1.26
CA GLY A 477 22.90 -15.22 -1.14
C GLY A 477 23.51 -14.39 0.00
N GLN A 478 24.67 -14.81 0.46
CA GLN A 478 25.40 -14.13 1.53
C GLN A 478 25.88 -12.73 1.09
N ASP A 479 26.33 -12.63 -0.16
CA ASP A 479 26.98 -11.43 -0.71
C ASP A 479 25.99 -10.52 -1.48
N VAL A 480 24.69 -10.71 -1.28
CA VAL A 480 23.68 -9.84 -1.88
C VAL A 480 23.78 -8.43 -1.30
N GLN A 481 24.06 -7.45 -2.15
CA GLN A 481 24.19 -6.05 -1.82
C GLN A 481 23.19 -5.22 -2.61
N ALA A 482 21.92 -5.23 -2.19
CA ALA A 482 20.85 -4.48 -2.85
C ALA A 482 20.44 -3.21 -2.08
N ASN A 483 20.81 -3.06 -0.80
CA ASN A 483 20.22 -2.06 0.11
C ASN A 483 20.61 -0.61 -0.16
N GLU A 484 21.54 -0.35 -1.07
CA GLU A 484 21.85 1.02 -1.52
C GLU A 484 20.78 1.57 -2.49
N VAL A 485 20.07 0.69 -3.20
CA VAL A 485 19.04 1.04 -4.19
C VAL A 485 17.73 0.30 -3.99
N GLY A 486 17.76 -0.78 -3.22
CA GLY A 486 16.65 -1.70 -2.95
C GLY A 486 16.41 -1.90 -1.46
N TYR A 487 15.68 -2.95 -1.15
CA TYR A 487 15.42 -3.40 0.22
C TYR A 487 15.45 -4.93 0.27
N VAL A 488 16.47 -5.48 0.93
CA VAL A 488 16.57 -6.92 1.26
C VAL A 488 16.72 -7.01 2.77
N LYS A 489 15.68 -7.51 3.44
CA LYS A 489 15.59 -7.51 4.91
C LYS A 489 16.74 -8.31 5.55
N ARG A 490 17.18 -9.40 4.89
CA ARG A 490 18.20 -10.32 5.39
C ARG A 490 18.88 -11.06 4.24
N THR A 491 20.12 -11.49 4.44
CA THR A 491 20.92 -12.29 3.50
C THR A 491 21.32 -13.63 4.12
N ASN A 492 21.96 -14.51 3.35
CA ASN A 492 22.53 -15.78 3.77
C ASN A 492 21.51 -16.76 4.35
N TYR A 493 20.42 -17.04 3.63
CA TYR A 493 19.42 -18.01 4.06
C TYR A 493 18.67 -18.68 2.92
N ILE A 494 18.10 -19.84 3.23
CA ILE A 494 16.98 -20.46 2.51
C ILE A 494 15.77 -20.44 3.42
N ARG A 495 14.60 -20.06 2.91
CA ARG A 495 13.33 -20.06 3.64
C ARG A 495 12.28 -20.88 2.94
N ALA A 496 11.54 -21.67 3.71
CA ALA A 496 10.29 -22.29 3.29
C ALA A 496 9.16 -21.82 4.21
N ASN A 497 8.06 -21.34 3.62
CA ASN A 497 6.92 -20.79 4.37
C ASN A 497 5.59 -21.32 3.78
N PRO A 498 5.21 -22.58 4.07
CA PRO A 498 3.87 -23.04 3.78
C PRO A 498 2.83 -22.41 4.71
N GLU A 499 1.68 -22.11 4.14
CA GLU A 499 0.52 -21.57 4.83
C GLU A 499 -0.74 -22.29 4.37
N ILE A 500 -1.62 -22.64 5.31
CA ILE A 500 -2.90 -23.26 5.02
C ILE A 500 -3.99 -22.69 5.92
N SER A 501 -5.10 -22.26 5.31
CA SER A 501 -6.27 -21.76 6.02
C SER A 501 -7.53 -22.51 5.57
N TYR A 502 -8.44 -22.68 6.51
CA TYR A 502 -9.79 -23.20 6.22
C TYR A 502 -10.85 -22.31 6.87
N LEU A 503 -11.90 -21.99 6.12
CA LEU A 503 -13.01 -21.12 6.58
C LEU A 503 -14.31 -21.89 6.65
N PHE A 504 -14.97 -21.83 7.80
CA PHE A 504 -16.33 -22.23 8.05
C PHE A 504 -17.27 -21.04 7.87
N PHE A 505 -18.48 -21.30 7.36
CA PHE A 505 -19.53 -20.29 7.16
C PHE A 505 -20.80 -20.76 7.83
N PRO A 506 -21.08 -20.35 9.08
CA PRO A 506 -22.32 -20.66 9.76
C PRO A 506 -23.54 -20.13 9.02
N ARG A 507 -24.64 -20.90 8.99
CA ARG A 507 -25.88 -20.47 8.32
C ARG A 507 -26.69 -19.46 9.14
N SER A 508 -26.54 -19.46 10.45
CA SER A 508 -27.29 -18.62 11.40
C SER A 508 -26.36 -18.09 12.50
N GLY A 509 -26.88 -17.17 13.32
CA GLY A 509 -26.13 -16.56 14.41
C GLY A 509 -25.31 -15.34 13.98
N PRO A 510 -24.53 -14.74 14.89
CA PRO A 510 -23.79 -13.49 14.67
C PRO A 510 -22.48 -13.68 13.89
N VAL A 511 -21.96 -14.91 13.78
CA VAL A 511 -20.69 -15.20 13.11
C VAL A 511 -20.88 -15.27 11.60
N LEU A 512 -20.07 -14.52 10.87
CA LEU A 512 -20.01 -14.52 9.41
C LEU A 512 -19.14 -15.66 8.88
N SER A 513 -17.95 -15.78 9.42
CA SER A 513 -16.99 -16.84 9.11
C SER A 513 -16.01 -17.06 10.26
N HIS A 514 -15.47 -18.25 10.37
CA HIS A 514 -14.40 -18.54 11.32
C HIS A 514 -13.52 -19.67 10.80
N GLY A 515 -12.32 -19.80 11.36
CA GLY A 515 -11.49 -20.96 11.04
C GLY A 515 -10.02 -20.82 11.38
N PRO A 516 -9.29 -21.94 11.29
CA PRO A 516 -7.84 -22.00 11.56
C PRO A 516 -7.03 -21.51 10.36
N ASN A 517 -5.85 -20.95 10.67
CA ASN A 517 -4.76 -20.65 9.75
C ASN A 517 -3.45 -21.12 10.38
N LEU A 518 -2.74 -22.00 9.70
CA LEU A 518 -1.43 -22.52 10.10
C LEU A 518 -0.35 -21.92 9.19
N VAL A 519 0.67 -21.31 9.81
CA VAL A 519 1.85 -20.76 9.14
C VAL A 519 3.09 -21.44 9.69
N LEU A 520 3.91 -22.00 8.82
CA LEU A 520 5.16 -22.69 9.18
C LEU A 520 6.34 -22.00 8.47
N SER A 521 6.92 -20.98 9.07
CA SER A 521 8.08 -20.29 8.52
C SER A 521 9.36 -20.91 9.04
N GLN A 522 10.22 -21.42 8.17
CA GLN A 522 11.45 -22.06 8.54
C GLN A 522 12.63 -21.56 7.70
N TYR A 523 13.73 -21.24 8.36
CA TYR A 523 14.97 -20.75 7.77
C TYR A 523 16.12 -21.73 7.95
N PHE A 524 16.88 -21.93 6.89
CA PHE A 524 18.02 -22.81 6.82
C PHE A 524 19.26 -22.02 6.39
N SER A 525 20.43 -22.41 6.88
CA SER A 525 21.70 -21.92 6.35
C SER A 525 21.91 -22.41 4.92
N GLN A 526 22.51 -21.58 4.07
CA GLN A 526 22.79 -21.95 2.67
C GLN A 526 23.88 -23.02 2.53
N GLN A 527 24.83 -23.03 3.46
CA GLN A 527 26.01 -23.88 3.39
C GLN A 527 25.74 -25.30 3.92
N GLU A 528 25.13 -25.39 5.10
CA GLU A 528 24.96 -26.65 5.80
C GLU A 528 23.50 -27.17 5.78
N TYR A 529 22.56 -26.35 5.31
CA TYR A 529 21.11 -26.62 5.33
C TYR A 529 20.56 -26.91 6.74
N GLN A 530 21.25 -26.41 7.77
CA GLN A 530 20.80 -26.53 9.14
C GLN A 530 19.76 -25.45 9.44
N THR A 531 18.71 -25.81 10.17
CA THR A 531 17.72 -24.86 10.68
C THR A 531 18.39 -23.96 11.70
N PHE A 532 18.28 -22.65 11.51
CA PHE A 532 18.74 -21.68 12.47
C PHE A 532 17.63 -20.75 12.97
N GLU A 533 16.44 -20.81 12.36
CA GLU A 533 15.28 -20.06 12.81
C GLU A 533 13.98 -20.71 12.31
N TYR A 534 12.97 -20.75 13.15
CA TYR A 534 11.60 -21.02 12.72
C TYR A 534 10.59 -20.23 13.57
N LEU A 535 9.44 -19.98 12.94
CA LEU A 535 8.21 -19.51 13.56
C LEU A 535 7.08 -20.41 13.08
N HIS A 536 6.52 -21.19 13.96
CA HIS A 536 5.34 -22.02 13.70
C HIS A 536 4.16 -21.38 14.44
N MET A 537 3.14 -20.92 13.71
CA MET A 537 2.02 -20.19 14.27
C MET A 537 0.70 -20.82 13.86
N LEU A 538 -0.16 -21.06 14.84
CA LEU A 538 -1.55 -21.42 14.64
C LEU A 538 -2.43 -20.22 15.03
N ASN A 539 -3.19 -19.71 14.09
CA ASN A 539 -4.17 -18.67 14.30
C ASN A 539 -5.58 -19.24 14.19
N TYR A 540 -6.53 -18.66 14.92
CA TYR A 540 -7.95 -18.93 14.76
C TYR A 540 -8.70 -17.62 14.67
N GLY A 541 -9.28 -17.33 13.50
CA GLY A 541 -10.01 -16.09 13.21
C GLY A 541 -11.52 -16.28 13.29
N VAL A 542 -12.22 -15.29 13.81
CA VAL A 542 -13.69 -15.18 13.81
C VAL A 542 -14.06 -13.80 13.29
N THR A 543 -14.81 -13.75 12.19
CA THR A 543 -15.40 -12.52 11.65
C THR A 543 -16.88 -12.52 11.93
N PHE A 544 -17.38 -11.47 12.56
CA PHE A 544 -18.80 -11.30 12.87
C PHE A 544 -19.54 -10.61 11.73
N LYS A 545 -20.88 -10.71 11.72
CA LYS A 545 -21.74 -10.08 10.71
C LYS A 545 -21.70 -8.55 10.78
N ASP A 546 -21.45 -7.99 11.97
CA ASP A 546 -21.23 -6.55 12.18
C ASP A 546 -19.83 -6.09 11.76
N ARG A 547 -19.04 -6.98 11.14
CA ARG A 547 -17.67 -6.76 10.67
C ARG A 547 -16.61 -6.62 11.76
N SER A 548 -16.94 -6.82 13.03
CA SER A 548 -15.90 -6.99 14.06
C SER A 548 -15.13 -8.28 13.84
N VAL A 549 -13.88 -8.32 14.29
CA VAL A 549 -12.98 -9.47 14.07
C VAL A 549 -12.28 -9.82 15.37
N LEU A 550 -12.28 -11.11 15.72
CA LEU A 550 -11.49 -11.68 16.80
C LEU A 550 -10.48 -12.66 16.20
N ARG A 551 -9.22 -12.54 16.57
CA ARG A 551 -8.16 -13.50 16.24
C ARG A 551 -7.48 -13.96 17.53
N MET A 552 -7.24 -15.25 17.66
CA MET A 552 -6.46 -15.84 18.72
C MET A 552 -5.30 -16.59 18.07
N TRP A 553 -4.13 -16.54 18.68
CA TRP A 553 -2.96 -17.18 18.11
C TRP A 553 -2.04 -17.76 19.18
N GLY A 554 -1.34 -18.83 18.80
CA GLY A 554 -0.23 -19.39 19.52
C GLY A 554 0.93 -19.66 18.59
N ALA A 555 2.15 -19.46 19.05
CA ALA A 555 3.35 -19.59 18.25
C ALA A 555 4.47 -20.27 19.03
N ILE A 556 5.32 -20.98 18.29
CA ILE A 556 6.55 -21.58 18.73
C ILE A 556 7.69 -20.96 17.91
N ASP A 557 8.65 -20.38 18.58
CA ASP A 557 9.79 -19.69 18.00
C ASP A 557 11.11 -20.38 18.38
N TYR A 558 12.00 -20.48 17.40
CA TYR A 558 13.40 -20.86 17.59
C TYR A 558 14.28 -19.91 16.81
N VAL A 559 15.33 -19.39 17.45
CA VAL A 559 16.28 -18.48 16.81
C VAL A 559 17.70 -18.78 17.27
N LYS A 560 18.57 -18.99 16.26
CA LYS A 560 20.03 -19.04 16.42
C LYS A 560 20.62 -17.88 15.60
N PRO A 561 20.90 -16.72 16.21
CA PRO A 561 21.36 -15.53 15.49
C PRO A 561 22.65 -15.81 14.72
N GLN A 562 22.70 -15.40 13.47
CA GLN A 562 23.91 -15.48 12.64
C GLN A 562 24.91 -14.35 12.97
N GLN A 563 24.43 -13.27 13.56
CA GLN A 563 25.21 -12.10 14.01
C GLN A 563 24.72 -11.66 15.38
N GLY A 564 25.63 -11.10 16.18
CA GLY A 564 25.26 -10.55 17.47
C GLY A 564 24.37 -9.33 17.32
N PHE A 565 23.30 -9.22 18.14
CA PHE A 565 22.34 -8.13 18.11
C PHE A 565 21.79 -7.80 19.49
N ASP A 566 21.35 -6.56 19.69
CA ASP A 566 20.66 -6.11 20.90
C ASP A 566 19.17 -6.46 20.84
N PRO A 567 18.65 -7.35 21.72
CA PRO A 567 17.24 -7.75 21.69
C PRO A 567 16.28 -6.64 22.15
N THR A 568 16.80 -5.57 22.77
CA THR A 568 16.02 -4.40 23.17
C THR A 568 16.04 -3.29 22.13
N ASN A 569 17.08 -3.28 21.26
CA ASN A 569 17.35 -2.28 20.24
C ASN A 569 17.61 -0.86 20.79
N PHE A 570 18.00 -0.73 22.09
CA PHE A 570 18.35 0.54 22.72
C PHE A 570 19.38 0.43 23.86
N ALA A 571 19.54 -0.78 24.44
CA ALA A 571 20.49 -0.96 25.56
C ALA A 571 21.94 -1.04 25.11
N ASN A 572 22.19 -1.23 23.81
CA ASN A 572 23.51 -1.46 23.20
C ASN A 572 24.21 -2.73 23.72
N GLU A 573 23.46 -3.65 24.30
CA GLU A 573 23.93 -4.92 24.87
C GLU A 573 23.58 -6.07 23.92
N LYS A 574 24.61 -6.73 23.33
CA LYS A 574 24.41 -7.69 22.26
C LYS A 574 24.43 -9.15 22.75
N ILE A 575 23.39 -9.89 22.43
CA ILE A 575 23.40 -11.36 22.47
C ILE A 575 24.38 -11.86 21.40
N ALA A 576 25.19 -12.86 21.76
CA ALA A 576 26.23 -13.38 20.87
C ALA A 576 25.63 -14.18 19.70
N ALA A 577 26.32 -14.15 18.55
CA ALA A 577 26.01 -15.02 17.42
C ALA A 577 26.15 -16.50 17.83
N GLY A 578 25.30 -17.38 17.26
CA GLY A 578 25.34 -18.82 17.48
C GLY A 578 24.70 -19.31 18.79
N THR A 579 24.24 -18.41 19.67
CA THR A 579 23.45 -18.80 20.86
C THR A 579 22.06 -19.31 20.43
N GLU A 580 21.52 -20.30 21.13
CA GLU A 580 20.23 -20.89 20.78
C GLU A 580 19.13 -20.41 21.74
N HIS A 581 18.02 -19.95 21.16
CA HIS A 581 16.89 -19.41 21.89
C HIS A 581 15.61 -20.08 21.40
N TYR A 582 14.81 -20.57 22.34
CA TYR A 582 13.53 -21.21 22.09
C TYR A 582 12.48 -20.61 23.03
N TRP A 583 11.30 -20.32 22.50
CA TRP A 583 10.18 -19.85 23.31
C TRP A 583 8.83 -20.10 22.66
N GLU A 584 7.81 -20.05 23.50
CA GLU A 584 6.41 -20.08 23.11
C GLU A 584 5.76 -18.74 23.43
N ALA A 585 4.80 -18.35 22.61
CA ALA A 585 4.04 -17.13 22.82
C ALA A 585 2.60 -17.31 22.33
N ALA A 586 1.68 -16.58 22.97
CA ALA A 586 0.28 -16.56 22.59
C ALA A 586 -0.28 -15.16 22.69
N GLY A 587 -1.40 -14.92 22.05
CA GLY A 587 -2.09 -13.65 22.11
C GLY A 587 -3.46 -13.68 21.46
N PHE A 588 -4.12 -12.54 21.56
CA PHE A 588 -5.36 -12.31 20.85
C PHE A 588 -5.39 -10.88 20.29
N GLU A 589 -6.20 -10.70 19.25
CA GLU A 589 -6.48 -9.41 18.61
C GLU A 589 -7.99 -9.27 18.47
N TYR A 590 -8.51 -8.10 18.77
CA TYR A 590 -9.90 -7.77 18.55
C TYR A 590 -10.02 -6.40 17.89
N ASP A 591 -10.73 -6.37 16.77
CA ASP A 591 -11.11 -5.15 16.07
C ASP A 591 -12.62 -4.97 16.20
N SER A 592 -13.07 -3.84 16.74
CA SER A 592 -14.50 -3.51 16.83
C SER A 592 -15.08 -3.24 15.44
N LYS A 593 -16.41 -3.21 15.35
CA LYS A 593 -17.12 -2.88 14.10
C LYS A 593 -16.67 -1.52 13.54
N PRO A 594 -16.20 -1.45 12.29
CA PRO A 594 -15.60 -0.24 11.72
C PRO A 594 -16.60 0.90 11.48
N GLN A 595 -17.91 0.59 11.39
CA GLN A 595 -18.99 1.56 11.20
C GLN A 595 -19.47 2.23 12.50
N SER A 596 -18.86 1.93 13.65
CA SER A 596 -19.25 2.58 14.91
C SER A 596 -18.66 3.98 15.04
N VAL A 597 -19.39 4.88 15.71
CA VAL A 597 -18.87 6.20 16.11
C VAL A 597 -17.67 6.05 17.05
N LEU A 598 -17.75 5.12 18.00
CA LEU A 598 -16.65 4.68 18.85
C LEU A 598 -16.08 3.38 18.27
N THR A 599 -14.82 3.40 17.91
CA THR A 599 -14.06 2.23 17.46
C THR A 599 -12.93 1.93 18.42
N TYR A 600 -12.63 0.66 18.61
CA TYR A 600 -11.50 0.23 19.40
C TYR A 600 -10.90 -1.05 18.84
N ALA A 601 -9.59 -1.16 18.99
CA ALA A 601 -8.83 -2.36 18.66
C ALA A 601 -7.85 -2.65 19.80
N VAL A 602 -7.65 -3.93 20.07
CA VAL A 602 -6.69 -4.41 21.09
C VAL A 602 -5.90 -5.56 20.49
N SER A 603 -4.58 -5.54 20.66
CA SER A 603 -3.67 -6.65 20.31
C SER A 603 -2.78 -6.96 21.49
N THR A 604 -2.61 -8.25 21.78
CA THR A 604 -1.81 -8.71 22.92
C THR A 604 -0.77 -9.74 22.46
N ARG A 605 0.31 -9.84 23.23
CA ARG A 605 1.28 -10.93 23.17
C ARG A 605 1.78 -11.22 24.58
N PHE A 606 1.76 -12.48 24.97
CA PHE A 606 2.33 -12.98 26.21
C PHE A 606 3.20 -14.20 25.90
N GLY A 607 4.32 -14.33 26.57
CA GLY A 607 5.16 -15.51 26.45
C GLY A 607 6.65 -15.19 26.45
N GLY A 608 7.42 -16.23 26.12
CA GLY A 608 8.87 -16.16 26.17
C GLY A 608 9.50 -15.15 25.21
N TYR A 609 10.77 -14.90 25.45
CA TYR A 609 11.65 -14.06 24.66
C TYR A 609 13.07 -14.64 24.69
N TYR A 610 14.05 -13.97 24.12
CA TYR A 610 15.44 -14.46 24.10
C TYR A 610 15.96 -14.82 25.48
N ALA A 611 16.83 -15.85 25.55
CA ALA A 611 17.53 -16.30 26.76
C ALA A 611 16.57 -16.55 27.95
N ASP A 612 15.50 -17.31 27.71
CA ASP A 612 14.44 -17.63 28.67
C ASP A 612 13.80 -16.41 29.33
N GLY A 613 13.97 -15.23 28.73
CA GLY A 613 13.26 -14.03 29.12
C GLY A 613 11.77 -14.09 28.79
N ASN A 614 11.02 -13.14 29.28
CA ASN A 614 9.59 -12.98 28.99
C ASN A 614 9.30 -11.63 28.37
N ARG A 615 8.33 -11.60 27.44
CA ARG A 615 7.83 -10.37 26.85
C ARG A 615 6.32 -10.32 26.90
N MET A 616 5.80 -9.23 27.43
CA MET A 616 4.40 -8.84 27.31
C MET A 616 4.29 -7.64 26.36
N ARG A 617 3.33 -7.68 25.43
CA ARG A 617 2.94 -6.53 24.59
C ARG A 617 1.44 -6.31 24.71
N LEU A 618 1.05 -5.06 24.89
CA LEU A 618 -0.33 -4.60 24.81
C LEU A 618 -0.39 -3.41 23.87
N GLU A 619 -1.15 -3.55 22.79
CA GLU A 619 -1.47 -2.47 21.87
C GLU A 619 -2.96 -2.18 21.95
N ALA A 620 -3.31 -0.91 22.03
CA ALA A 620 -4.69 -0.45 22.03
C ALA A 620 -4.84 0.75 21.10
N GLU A 621 -5.93 0.75 20.35
CA GLU A 621 -6.37 1.89 19.56
C GLU A 621 -7.82 2.21 19.96
N VAL A 622 -8.10 3.47 20.24
CA VAL A 622 -9.46 3.97 20.49
C VAL A 622 -9.71 5.17 19.60
N GLY A 623 -10.74 5.09 18.80
CA GLY A 623 -11.17 6.15 17.88
C GLY A 623 -12.57 6.64 18.17
N TYR A 624 -12.77 7.95 18.18
CA TYR A 624 -14.09 8.58 18.29
C TYR A 624 -14.31 9.58 17.15
N ARG A 625 -15.50 9.58 16.57
CA ARG A 625 -15.84 10.39 15.40
C ARG A 625 -17.02 11.31 15.65
N PHE A 626 -16.79 12.60 15.51
CA PHE A 626 -17.83 13.64 15.38
C PHE A 626 -18.08 13.86 13.88
N GLN A 627 -18.85 12.96 13.30
CA GLN A 627 -19.04 12.86 11.85
C GLN A 627 -19.68 14.08 11.22
N PRO A 628 -19.22 14.48 10.01
CA PRO A 628 -18.02 14.05 9.29
C PRO A 628 -16.80 14.94 9.59
N PHE A 629 -16.83 15.76 10.65
CA PHE A 629 -15.93 16.90 10.83
C PHE A 629 -14.68 16.59 11.64
N VAL A 630 -14.79 15.77 12.69
CA VAL A 630 -13.66 15.52 13.59
C VAL A 630 -13.49 14.03 13.86
N SER A 631 -12.27 13.55 13.72
CA SER A 631 -11.86 12.19 14.14
C SER A 631 -10.74 12.34 15.16
N ILE A 632 -10.90 11.69 16.31
CA ILE A 632 -9.90 11.60 17.36
C ILE A 632 -9.48 10.14 17.45
N LEU A 633 -8.18 9.88 17.36
CA LEU A 633 -7.59 8.57 17.45
C LEU A 633 -6.51 8.57 18.52
N MET A 634 -6.59 7.65 19.46
CA MET A 634 -5.55 7.41 20.46
C MET A 634 -4.96 6.04 20.25
N ARG A 635 -3.65 5.96 20.05
CA ARG A 635 -2.87 4.72 20.01
C ARG A 635 -1.98 4.65 21.23
N ALA A 636 -1.90 3.46 21.82
CA ALA A 636 -0.99 3.15 22.90
C ALA A 636 -0.36 1.78 22.63
N ASN A 637 0.94 1.69 22.82
CA ASN A 637 1.69 0.44 22.74
C ASN A 637 2.57 0.35 24.00
N TYR A 638 2.40 -0.73 24.74
CA TYR A 638 3.21 -1.06 25.91
C TYR A 638 3.96 -2.35 25.65
N ASN A 639 5.26 -2.34 25.86
CA ASN A 639 6.08 -3.54 25.90
C ASN A 639 6.80 -3.61 27.26
N GLU A 640 6.77 -4.81 27.83
CA GLU A 640 7.57 -5.15 29.01
C GLU A 640 8.41 -6.36 28.69
N ILE A 641 9.72 -6.25 28.87
CA ILE A 641 10.69 -7.31 28.66
C ILE A 641 11.39 -7.58 29.99
N ASN A 642 11.38 -8.83 30.42
CA ASN A 642 12.04 -9.27 31.63
C ASN A 642 13.09 -10.32 31.27
N PHE A 643 14.34 -10.04 31.59
CA PHE A 643 15.47 -10.97 31.44
C PHE A 643 15.85 -11.54 32.79
N GLN A 644 16.14 -12.85 32.81
CA GLN A 644 16.67 -13.58 33.99
C GLN A 644 18.21 -13.60 33.97
N ASP A 645 18.82 -14.19 34.99
CA ASP A 645 20.26 -14.45 35.01
C ASP A 645 20.57 -15.64 34.11
N ASP A 646 20.81 -15.39 32.83
CA ASP A 646 21.14 -16.41 31.83
C ASP A 646 22.51 -16.13 31.20
N LYS A 647 23.32 -17.20 31.08
CA LYS A 647 24.66 -17.13 30.52
C LYS A 647 24.73 -16.70 29.03
N ARG A 648 23.62 -16.78 28.32
CA ARG A 648 23.50 -16.34 26.92
C ARG A 648 23.34 -14.82 26.79
N LEU A 649 23.06 -14.15 27.92
CA LEU A 649 22.92 -12.70 27.99
C LEU A 649 24.25 -12.01 28.31
N PRO A 650 24.50 -10.82 27.77
CA PRO A 650 25.55 -9.94 28.27
C PRO A 650 25.18 -9.44 29.69
N GLU A 651 26.19 -9.07 30.48
CA GLU A 651 26.01 -8.68 31.89
C GLU A 651 25.01 -7.53 32.07
N GLY A 652 24.98 -6.58 31.13
CA GLY A 652 24.07 -5.42 31.20
C GLY A 652 22.59 -5.75 31.01
N LEU A 653 22.24 -6.97 30.54
CA LEU A 653 20.85 -7.42 30.39
C LEU A 653 20.42 -8.40 31.47
N LYS A 654 21.33 -9.01 32.22
CA LYS A 654 20.97 -9.99 33.26
C LYS A 654 20.14 -9.38 34.36
N ASN A 655 19.08 -10.06 34.77
CA ASN A 655 18.15 -9.62 35.83
C ASN A 655 17.57 -8.22 35.61
N THR A 656 17.30 -7.84 34.35
CA THR A 656 16.76 -6.53 34.01
C THR A 656 15.31 -6.59 33.58
N GLN A 657 14.60 -5.50 33.86
CA GLN A 657 13.24 -5.27 33.37
C GLN A 657 13.22 -3.98 32.56
N HIS A 658 12.70 -4.06 31.33
CA HIS A 658 12.56 -2.92 30.44
C HIS A 658 11.09 -2.68 30.13
N LYS A 659 10.61 -1.47 30.36
CA LYS A 659 9.26 -1.02 30.06
C LYS A 659 9.32 0.06 28.99
N LEU A 660 8.60 -0.14 27.88
CA LEU A 660 8.62 0.75 26.73
C LEU A 660 7.20 1.20 26.41
N TRP A 661 6.99 2.49 26.46
CA TRP A 661 5.74 3.13 26.10
C TRP A 661 5.85 3.89 24.78
N LEU A 662 4.81 3.74 23.96
CA LEU A 662 4.60 4.54 22.76
C LEU A 662 3.15 5.03 22.79
N PHE A 663 2.94 6.35 22.73
CA PHE A 663 1.62 6.98 22.67
C PHE A 663 1.50 7.82 21.41
N GLY A 664 0.34 7.79 20.76
CA GLY A 664 0.10 8.53 19.54
C GLY A 664 -1.32 9.10 19.43
N PRO A 665 -1.70 10.15 20.20
CA PRO A 665 -2.95 10.85 19.96
C PRO A 665 -2.89 11.63 18.64
N ARG A 666 -3.94 11.45 17.82
CA ARG A 666 -4.13 12.14 16.55
C ARG A 666 -5.53 12.75 16.49
N ILE A 667 -5.60 13.98 16.05
CA ILE A 667 -6.85 14.71 15.81
C ILE A 667 -6.86 15.15 14.36
N ASP A 668 -7.83 14.70 13.60
CA ASP A 668 -8.09 15.12 12.23
C ASP A 668 -9.39 15.93 12.21
N VAL A 669 -9.33 17.16 11.73
CA VAL A 669 -10.47 18.06 11.55
C VAL A 669 -10.65 18.34 10.06
N THR A 670 -11.85 18.09 9.56
CA THR A 670 -12.24 18.30 8.17
C THR A 670 -13.37 19.32 8.15
N LEU A 671 -13.03 20.60 8.00
CA LEU A 671 -14.02 21.68 8.02
C LEU A 671 -14.86 21.71 6.73
N SER A 672 -14.29 21.26 5.63
CA SER A 672 -14.94 21.08 4.33
C SER A 672 -14.11 20.09 3.49
N ASN A 673 -14.54 19.79 2.27
CA ASN A 673 -13.74 19.03 1.30
C ASN A 673 -12.50 19.81 0.78
N LYS A 674 -12.24 21.01 1.30
CA LYS A 674 -11.11 21.89 0.93
C LYS A 674 -10.19 22.28 2.07
N LEU A 675 -10.64 22.19 3.33
CA LEU A 675 -9.88 22.69 4.48
C LEU A 675 -9.75 21.61 5.54
N PHE A 676 -8.49 21.21 5.78
CA PHE A 676 -8.12 20.11 6.66
C PHE A 676 -7.09 20.56 7.68
N PHE A 677 -7.27 20.09 8.91
CA PHE A 677 -6.30 20.26 9.97
C PHE A 677 -5.98 18.89 10.59
N THR A 678 -4.72 18.61 10.79
CA THR A 678 -4.23 17.40 11.46
C THR A 678 -3.28 17.80 12.56
N ASN A 679 -3.49 17.25 13.77
CA ASN A 679 -2.54 17.34 14.86
C ASN A 679 -2.17 15.92 15.29
N PHE A 680 -0.89 15.60 15.33
CA PHE A 680 -0.38 14.28 15.67
C PHE A 680 0.79 14.41 16.64
N LEU A 681 0.57 13.96 17.84
CA LEU A 681 1.60 13.85 18.89
C LEU A 681 2.05 12.40 18.98
N GLN A 682 3.35 12.15 19.07
CA GLN A 682 3.94 10.82 19.23
C GLN A 682 4.98 10.85 20.35
N TYR A 683 4.71 10.17 21.45
CA TYR A 683 5.68 9.91 22.51
C TYR A 683 6.28 8.53 22.34
N ASN A 684 7.60 8.43 22.23
CA ASN A 684 8.35 7.18 22.05
C ASN A 684 9.49 7.10 23.06
N GLN A 685 9.32 6.24 24.04
CA GLN A 685 10.31 6.05 25.10
C GLN A 685 11.57 5.35 24.58
N GLN A 686 11.44 4.38 23.66
CA GLN A 686 12.60 3.66 23.07
C GLN A 686 13.60 4.60 22.41
N ASN A 687 13.09 5.59 21.66
CA ASN A 687 13.90 6.57 20.94
C ASN A 687 14.14 7.87 21.71
N ASN A 688 13.71 7.93 22.99
CA ASN A 688 13.75 9.13 23.81
C ASN A 688 13.23 10.37 23.07
N ASN A 689 12.07 10.25 22.40
CA ASN A 689 11.54 11.28 21.52
C ASN A 689 10.05 11.54 21.73
N VAL A 690 9.69 12.83 21.78
CA VAL A 690 8.31 13.30 21.65
C VAL A 690 8.23 14.15 20.38
N ASN A 691 7.42 13.73 19.43
CA ASN A 691 7.21 14.45 18.18
C ASN A 691 5.80 15.03 18.14
N LEU A 692 5.70 16.33 17.92
CA LEU A 692 4.46 17.03 17.62
C LEU A 692 4.49 17.46 16.15
N ASN A 693 3.52 17.01 15.37
CA ASN A 693 3.32 17.45 13.99
C ASN A 693 1.92 18.04 13.84
N THR A 694 1.84 19.29 13.46
CA THR A 694 0.60 20.01 13.20
C THR A 694 0.59 20.49 11.76
N ARG A 695 -0.47 20.14 11.02
CA ARG A 695 -0.59 20.48 9.59
C ARG A 695 -1.96 21.07 9.31
N LEU A 696 -1.95 22.25 8.68
CA LEU A 696 -3.11 22.87 8.04
C LEU A 696 -2.93 22.74 6.53
N GLN A 697 -3.95 22.25 5.84
CA GLN A 697 -4.00 22.11 4.39
C GLN A 697 -5.24 22.81 3.86
N TRP A 698 -5.05 23.74 2.96
CA TRP A 698 -6.12 24.41 2.24
C TRP A 698 -6.01 24.10 0.74
N ARG A 699 -6.96 23.30 0.24
CA ARG A 699 -7.12 22.99 -1.18
C ARG A 699 -7.95 24.09 -1.85
N TYR A 700 -7.30 25.16 -2.25
CA TYR A 700 -7.98 26.33 -2.85
C TYR A 700 -8.44 26.09 -4.29
N SER A 701 -7.87 25.12 -5.01
CA SER A 701 -8.27 24.63 -6.33
C SER A 701 -8.00 23.11 -6.41
N PRO A 702 -8.67 22.35 -7.30
CA PRO A 702 -8.38 20.91 -7.45
C PRO A 702 -6.89 20.64 -7.65
N ALA A 703 -6.33 19.76 -6.82
CA ALA A 703 -4.91 19.39 -6.77
C ALA A 703 -3.92 20.56 -6.56
N SER A 704 -4.40 21.71 -6.04
CA SER A 704 -3.58 22.89 -5.71
C SER A 704 -3.78 23.22 -4.24
N ASP A 705 -2.72 23.16 -3.47
CA ASP A 705 -2.79 23.21 -2.01
C ASP A 705 -1.85 24.27 -1.42
N LEU A 706 -2.29 24.87 -0.31
CA LEU A 706 -1.45 25.60 0.61
C LEU A 706 -1.30 24.77 1.89
N PHE A 707 -0.07 24.48 2.28
CA PHE A 707 0.26 23.77 3.52
C PHE A 707 0.97 24.71 4.50
N LEU A 708 0.55 24.65 5.75
CA LEU A 708 1.32 25.15 6.90
C LEU A 708 1.60 23.96 7.80
N VAL A 709 2.89 23.64 7.94
CA VAL A 709 3.35 22.50 8.74
C VAL A 709 4.21 23.02 9.89
N TYR A 710 3.88 22.63 11.11
CA TYR A 710 4.66 22.87 12.30
C TYR A 710 5.11 21.53 12.89
N THR A 711 6.40 21.39 13.09
CA THR A 711 6.99 20.19 13.71
C THR A 711 7.86 20.61 14.89
N ASP A 712 7.68 19.92 16.00
CA ASP A 712 8.48 20.12 17.22
C ASP A 712 8.88 18.76 17.80
N ASN A 713 10.15 18.57 18.10
CA ASN A 713 10.67 17.36 18.72
C ASN A 713 11.29 17.69 20.07
N TYR A 714 11.00 16.85 21.05
CA TYR A 714 11.51 16.99 22.42
C TYR A 714 12.18 15.69 22.86
N LEU A 715 13.08 15.79 23.82
CA LEU A 715 13.55 14.63 24.60
C LEU A 715 12.44 14.14 25.51
N ALA A 716 12.17 12.84 25.51
CA ALA A 716 11.07 12.27 26.33
C ALA A 716 11.35 12.35 27.84
N GLU A 717 12.61 12.38 28.27
CA GLU A 717 13.04 12.40 29.66
C GLU A 717 12.77 13.74 30.38
N ASN A 718 12.98 14.87 29.69
CA ASN A 718 12.98 16.18 30.31
C ASN A 718 12.19 17.24 29.52
N PHE A 719 11.61 16.85 28.37
CA PHE A 719 10.89 17.73 27.45
C PHE A 719 11.71 18.91 26.92
N ASN A 720 13.05 18.81 26.93
CA ASN A 720 13.89 19.78 26.24
C ASN A 720 13.69 19.69 24.74
N VAL A 721 13.60 20.85 24.07
CA VAL A 721 13.41 20.92 22.62
C VAL A 721 14.67 20.43 21.91
N ARG A 722 14.53 19.43 21.03
CA ARG A 722 15.60 18.93 20.17
C ARG A 722 15.71 19.74 18.88
N ASN A 723 14.62 19.84 18.17
CA ASN A 723 14.53 20.64 16.95
C ASN A 723 13.09 21.12 16.73
N ARG A 724 12.97 22.24 16.03
CA ARG A 724 11.69 22.88 15.71
C ARG A 724 11.73 23.36 14.26
N ALA A 725 10.61 23.15 13.55
CA ALA A 725 10.47 23.64 12.19
C ALA A 725 9.05 24.17 11.95
N ILE A 726 8.97 25.23 11.16
CA ILE A 726 7.73 25.72 10.57
C ILE A 726 7.95 25.87 9.07
N VAL A 727 7.04 25.33 8.27
CA VAL A 727 7.13 25.32 6.81
C VAL A 727 5.82 25.77 6.22
N LEU A 728 5.89 26.75 5.31
CA LEU A 728 4.77 27.16 4.46
C LEU A 728 5.09 26.69 3.04
N LYS A 729 4.22 25.86 2.46
CA LYS A 729 4.35 25.39 1.09
C LYS A 729 3.12 25.75 0.28
N PHE A 730 3.34 26.33 -0.88
CA PHE A 730 2.33 26.66 -1.88
C PHE A 730 2.57 25.82 -3.12
N THR A 731 1.55 25.12 -3.63
CA THR A 731 1.58 24.33 -4.87
C THR A 731 0.45 24.78 -5.77
N TYR A 732 0.72 24.89 -7.06
CA TYR A 732 -0.28 25.21 -8.06
C TYR A 732 -0.24 24.21 -9.21
N TRP A 733 -1.35 23.55 -9.48
CA TRP A 733 -1.45 22.60 -10.59
C TRP A 733 -2.06 23.29 -11.80
N TRP A 734 -1.23 23.59 -12.78
CA TRP A 734 -1.63 24.22 -14.03
C TRP A 734 -1.73 23.17 -15.14
N ASN A 735 -2.92 23.02 -15.76
CA ASN A 735 -3.14 22.18 -16.94
C ASN A 735 -3.18 23.08 -18.18
N LEU A 736 -2.39 22.73 -19.18
CA LEU A 736 -2.35 23.34 -20.49
C LEU A 736 -3.32 22.65 -21.45
#